data_996899397878821ff472925a7fb6ee0e
#
_entry.id   996899397878821ff472925a7fb6ee0e
#
_cell.length_a   1.000
_cell.length_b   1.000
_cell.length_c   1.000
_cell.angle_alpha   90.00
_cell.angle_beta   90.00
_cell.angle_gamma   90.00
#
_symmetry.space_group_name_H-M   'P 1'
#
loop_
_entity.id
_entity.type
_entity.pdbx_description
1 polymer ?
#
loop_
_entity_poly.entity_id
_entity_poly.type
_entity_poly.pdbx_seq_one_letter_code
_entity_poly.pdbx_strand_id
1 'polypeptide(L)'
;MDILSQDIKFLPGVGPNRKKMLSNELGIETYGDLLEYYPYKYVDRSKVYTIHELTGDMPFVQVVGRIMSFETFPMGPRKERVVAHFTDGTAICDLTWFNGGKYAKQNYKVGIDYLVFGKPTVFNNRINFTHPDLADASKVDLSTMGLQPYYNTTEKMKKSGLNSRAIERLTKTLIEKLPTLPETIPEFISHPLHLVGRDDALRTVHYPQNAKDLERARLRLKFEELFFIQLNILRYASDQRRKYRGYIFSKVGEVFNTFYSKYLPFPLTGAQKRVIREIRVDTGSGRQMNRLLQGDVGSGKTLAALMSMLIAIDNGYQACIMAPTEILAEQHLQTIMGFLKDMDIRVALLTGIVKGKRREEVLEGLLDGTIQILVGTHAVIEDTVQFARLGFVVVDEQHRFGVAQRAKLWSKSANPPHVLVMTATPIPRTLAMTLYGDLDVSVIDELPPGRKPVRTTHVFDTRMTSLYDGIRQQINEGRQVYIVFPLIEESEKSDLKNLEDGFEVLKEAFPEFRLSKVHGRMKPKDKEEEMQRFVKGETQILVATTVIEVGVNVPNASVMVILEAQRFGLAQLHQLRGRVGRGADQSFCILVTPYKLSEETRKRIDIMCDTNDGFRIAEADLKLRGPGDLEGTQQSGMAFDLKIADIARDGQIVQLARDEAQKIIDDDPECKSEKYALLWFRLRQLRKTNINWAAIS
;
A
#
# COMPACT_ATOMS: atom_id res chain seq x y z
N MET A 1 -17.93 35.10 -0.36
CA MET A 1 -17.77 33.82 -1.10
C MET A 1 -16.28 33.56 -1.22
N ASP A 2 -15.89 32.35 -0.94
CA ASP A 2 -14.49 31.92 -1.16
C ASP A 2 -14.21 31.94 -2.67
N ILE A 3 -13.24 32.73 -3.11
CA ILE A 3 -12.89 32.89 -4.54
C ILE A 3 -12.51 31.54 -5.16
N LEU A 4 -11.97 30.61 -4.37
CA LEU A 4 -11.60 29.28 -4.83
C LEU A 4 -12.80 28.40 -5.18
N SER A 5 -13.99 28.69 -4.64
CA SER A 5 -15.24 27.97 -4.96
C SER A 5 -15.92 28.49 -6.24
N GLN A 6 -15.34 29.50 -6.90
CA GLN A 6 -15.89 30.04 -8.14
C GLN A 6 -15.77 29.03 -9.29
N ASP A 7 -16.84 28.90 -10.09
CA ASP A 7 -16.89 28.00 -11.23
C ASP A 7 -15.84 28.36 -12.28
N ILE A 8 -15.12 27.34 -12.77
CA ILE A 8 -14.02 27.49 -13.74
C ILE A 8 -14.42 28.18 -15.06
N LYS A 9 -15.71 28.16 -15.41
CA LYS A 9 -16.22 28.88 -16.61
C LYS A 9 -15.96 30.38 -16.61
N PHE A 10 -15.78 30.99 -15.44
CA PHE A 10 -15.49 32.43 -15.32
C PHE A 10 -14.03 32.78 -15.52
N LEU A 11 -13.16 31.75 -15.67
CA LEU A 11 -11.75 31.98 -15.97
C LEU A 11 -11.59 32.35 -17.46
N PRO A 12 -10.93 33.47 -17.79
CA PRO A 12 -10.61 33.83 -19.17
C PRO A 12 -9.87 32.69 -19.87
N GLY A 13 -10.35 32.37 -21.06
CA GLY A 13 -9.83 31.23 -21.84
C GLY A 13 -10.56 29.90 -21.60
N VAL A 14 -11.54 29.84 -20.67
CA VAL A 14 -12.38 28.67 -20.43
C VAL A 14 -13.79 28.93 -21.00
N GLY A 15 -14.00 28.51 -22.24
CA GLY A 15 -15.35 28.50 -22.83
C GLY A 15 -16.11 27.21 -22.45
N PRO A 16 -17.42 27.09 -22.83
CA PRO A 16 -18.27 25.98 -22.47
C PRO A 16 -17.69 24.60 -22.79
N ASN A 17 -17.06 24.45 -23.96
CA ASN A 17 -16.47 23.20 -24.40
C ASN A 17 -15.23 22.82 -23.56
N ARG A 18 -14.39 23.80 -23.22
CA ARG A 18 -13.22 23.57 -22.35
C ARG A 18 -13.65 23.26 -20.93
N LYS A 19 -14.68 23.96 -20.40
CA LYS A 19 -15.25 23.61 -19.10
C LYS A 19 -15.70 22.15 -19.04
N LYS A 20 -16.53 21.73 -20.01
CA LYS A 20 -17.01 20.34 -20.08
C LYS A 20 -15.88 19.32 -20.13
N MET A 21 -14.80 19.67 -20.82
CA MET A 21 -13.64 18.79 -20.94
C MET A 21 -12.80 18.75 -19.66
N LEU A 22 -12.56 19.88 -19.00
CA LEU A 22 -11.89 19.97 -17.72
C LEU A 22 -12.64 19.19 -16.63
N SER A 23 -13.98 19.33 -16.59
CA SER A 23 -14.82 18.59 -15.66
C SER A 23 -14.81 17.09 -15.92
N ASN A 24 -15.07 16.65 -17.16
CA ASN A 24 -15.22 15.22 -17.48
C ASN A 24 -13.91 14.44 -17.48
N GLU A 25 -12.79 15.06 -17.87
CA GLU A 25 -11.50 14.37 -18.04
C GLU A 25 -10.58 14.52 -16.81
N LEU A 26 -10.70 15.61 -16.07
CA LEU A 26 -9.81 15.94 -14.94
C LEU A 26 -10.55 16.22 -13.62
N GLY A 27 -11.89 16.26 -13.60
CA GLY A 27 -12.68 16.61 -12.42
C GLY A 27 -12.52 18.08 -11.98
N ILE A 28 -12.04 18.97 -12.87
CA ILE A 28 -11.81 20.38 -12.55
C ILE A 28 -13.08 21.19 -12.80
N GLU A 29 -13.76 21.64 -11.76
CA GLU A 29 -15.00 22.42 -11.83
C GLU A 29 -14.85 23.86 -11.31
N THR A 30 -13.93 24.08 -10.38
CA THR A 30 -13.71 25.35 -9.68
C THR A 30 -12.30 25.90 -9.86
N TYR A 31 -12.10 27.15 -9.45
CA TYR A 31 -10.77 27.77 -9.37
C TYR A 31 -9.84 26.99 -8.41
N GLY A 32 -10.40 26.52 -7.30
CA GLY A 32 -9.66 25.69 -6.35
C GLY A 32 -9.17 24.38 -6.96
N ASP A 33 -10.02 23.69 -7.73
CA ASP A 33 -9.63 22.44 -8.40
C ASP A 33 -8.49 22.65 -9.38
N LEU A 34 -8.51 23.75 -10.16
CA LEU A 34 -7.43 24.06 -11.08
C LEU A 34 -6.13 24.44 -10.34
N LEU A 35 -6.22 25.18 -9.23
CA LEU A 35 -5.07 25.58 -8.41
C LEU A 35 -4.45 24.37 -7.69
N GLU A 36 -5.25 23.38 -7.33
CA GLU A 36 -4.80 22.13 -6.69
C GLU A 36 -4.51 21.01 -7.72
N TYR A 37 -4.58 21.31 -9.03
CA TYR A 37 -4.14 20.41 -10.08
C TYR A 37 -2.64 20.59 -10.35
N TYR A 38 -1.82 19.86 -9.59
CA TYR A 38 -0.38 20.05 -9.58
C TYR A 38 0.34 19.48 -10.79
N PRO A 39 1.46 20.08 -11.22
CA PRO A 39 2.32 19.51 -12.27
C PRO A 39 2.92 18.17 -11.83
N TYR A 40 2.91 17.19 -12.71
CA TYR A 40 3.51 15.87 -12.43
C TYR A 40 5.03 15.84 -12.63
N LYS A 41 5.56 16.75 -13.46
CA LYS A 41 7.01 16.92 -13.67
C LYS A 41 7.34 18.36 -14.02
N TYR A 42 8.63 18.68 -13.87
CA TYR A 42 9.19 19.97 -14.27
C TYR A 42 10.37 19.72 -15.19
N VAL A 43 10.55 20.62 -16.15
CA VAL A 43 11.69 20.61 -17.07
C VAL A 43 12.46 21.89 -16.86
N ASP A 44 13.75 21.75 -16.55
CA ASP A 44 14.64 22.89 -16.36
C ASP A 44 14.92 23.56 -17.70
N ARG A 45 14.54 24.85 -17.78
CA ARG A 45 14.78 25.72 -18.92
C ARG A 45 15.73 26.88 -18.57
N SER A 46 16.38 26.83 -17.43
CA SER A 46 17.33 27.88 -17.03
C SER A 46 18.66 27.81 -17.79
N LYS A 47 19.02 26.60 -18.29
CA LYS A 47 20.28 26.39 -18.99
C LYS A 47 20.09 26.27 -20.50
N VAL A 48 20.80 27.10 -21.24
CA VAL A 48 20.95 26.98 -22.69
C VAL A 48 22.27 26.26 -22.95
N TYR A 49 22.18 25.17 -23.72
CA TYR A 49 23.36 24.37 -24.13
C TYR A 49 23.84 24.79 -25.47
N THR A 50 25.12 24.58 -25.75
CA THR A 50 25.64 24.62 -27.11
C THR A 50 25.43 23.25 -27.80
N ILE A 51 25.33 23.23 -29.13
CA ILE A 51 25.14 21.97 -29.88
C ILE A 51 26.32 21.03 -29.65
N HIS A 52 27.51 21.57 -29.46
CA HIS A 52 28.73 20.78 -29.20
C HIS A 52 28.69 20.02 -27.85
N GLU A 53 27.97 20.55 -26.85
CA GLU A 53 27.80 19.90 -25.54
C GLU A 53 26.78 18.77 -25.53
N LEU A 54 25.99 18.62 -26.60
CA LEU A 54 24.87 17.68 -26.62
C LEU A 54 25.32 16.23 -26.81
N THR A 55 24.69 15.34 -26.03
CA THR A 55 24.77 13.90 -26.18
C THR A 55 23.36 13.31 -26.38
N GLY A 56 23.26 12.13 -26.99
CA GLY A 56 21.98 11.52 -27.34
C GLY A 56 21.15 10.97 -26.15
N ASP A 57 21.76 10.89 -24.97
CA ASP A 57 21.18 10.41 -23.73
C ASP A 57 20.71 11.55 -22.79
N MET A 58 20.98 12.80 -23.17
CA MET A 58 20.52 13.96 -22.38
C MET A 58 18.98 14.03 -22.28
N PRO A 59 18.44 14.60 -21.18
CA PRO A 59 17.03 14.92 -21.06
C PRO A 59 16.62 16.00 -22.07
N PHE A 60 15.42 16.55 -21.93
CA PHE A 60 15.04 17.73 -22.72
C PHE A 60 15.96 18.90 -22.42
N VAL A 61 16.52 19.48 -23.47
CA VAL A 61 17.45 20.61 -23.43
C VAL A 61 17.00 21.73 -24.34
N GLN A 62 17.57 22.91 -24.18
CA GLN A 62 17.36 24.02 -25.09
C GLN A 62 18.69 24.54 -25.66
N VAL A 63 18.59 24.97 -26.91
CA VAL A 63 19.70 25.50 -27.70
C VAL A 63 19.24 26.76 -28.43
N VAL A 64 20.06 27.79 -28.45
CA VAL A 64 19.81 28.99 -29.27
C VAL A 64 20.68 28.93 -30.52
N GLY A 65 20.08 29.16 -31.67
CA GLY A 65 20.79 29.16 -32.95
C GLY A 65 19.86 29.47 -34.10
N ARG A 66 20.31 29.28 -35.32
CA ARG A 66 19.56 29.62 -36.54
C ARG A 66 19.41 28.48 -37.48
N ILE A 67 18.30 28.46 -38.22
CA ILE A 67 18.04 27.53 -39.32
C ILE A 67 18.87 27.95 -40.51
N MET A 68 19.68 27.05 -41.05
CA MET A 68 20.49 27.25 -42.24
C MET A 68 19.72 26.90 -43.52
N SER A 69 19.03 25.78 -43.52
CA SER A 69 18.29 25.27 -44.67
C SER A 69 17.21 24.26 -44.25
N PHE A 70 16.29 23.98 -45.19
CA PHE A 70 15.27 22.94 -45.03
C PHE A 70 15.44 21.90 -46.16
N GLU A 71 15.38 20.64 -45.78
CA GLU A 71 15.27 19.51 -46.68
C GLU A 71 13.92 18.79 -46.52
N THR A 72 13.42 18.18 -47.58
CA THR A 72 12.16 17.45 -47.58
C THR A 72 12.33 16.09 -48.19
N PHE A 73 11.97 15.07 -47.44
CA PHE A 73 12.06 13.67 -47.87
C PHE A 73 10.64 13.09 -47.97
N PRO A 74 10.26 12.56 -49.15
CA PRO A 74 8.97 11.89 -49.30
C PRO A 74 8.96 10.58 -48.51
N MET A 75 7.88 10.33 -47.76
CA MET A 75 7.68 9.10 -46.98
C MET A 75 6.49 8.25 -47.47
N GLY A 76 5.94 8.58 -48.61
CA GLY A 76 4.77 7.91 -49.24
C GLY A 76 3.72 8.88 -49.74
N PRO A 77 2.57 8.42 -50.29
CA PRO A 77 1.54 9.27 -50.82
C PRO A 77 1.00 10.22 -49.73
N ARG A 78 1.26 11.52 -49.84
CA ARG A 78 0.83 12.60 -48.92
C ARG A 78 1.58 12.71 -47.58
N LYS A 79 2.69 11.99 -47.35
CA LYS A 79 3.53 12.14 -46.13
C LYS A 79 4.92 12.60 -46.50
N GLU A 80 5.39 13.65 -45.83
CA GLU A 80 6.71 14.23 -46.04
C GLU A 80 7.40 14.35 -44.68
N ARG A 81 8.68 13.96 -44.58
CA ARG A 81 9.59 14.30 -43.49
C ARG A 81 10.30 15.59 -43.84
N VAL A 82 10.21 16.58 -43.00
CA VAL A 82 10.97 17.84 -43.14
C VAL A 82 12.07 17.86 -42.14
N VAL A 83 13.29 18.18 -42.57
CA VAL A 83 14.48 18.33 -41.77
C VAL A 83 14.99 19.75 -41.92
N ALA A 84 15.21 20.48 -40.83
CA ALA A 84 15.90 21.75 -40.86
C ALA A 84 17.31 21.54 -40.26
N HIS A 85 18.32 22.00 -40.97
CA HIS A 85 19.69 22.08 -40.50
C HIS A 85 19.84 23.32 -39.63
N PHE A 86 20.22 23.13 -38.39
CA PHE A 86 20.26 24.16 -37.36
C PHE A 86 21.65 24.28 -36.75
N THR A 87 22.14 25.51 -36.54
CA THR A 87 23.47 25.77 -36.00
C THR A 87 23.44 26.88 -34.97
N ASP A 88 24.26 26.74 -33.94
CA ASP A 88 24.59 27.78 -32.96
C ASP A 88 25.98 28.39 -33.20
N GLY A 89 26.67 28.01 -34.30
CA GLY A 89 28.04 28.37 -34.60
C GLY A 89 29.09 27.41 -34.03
N THR A 90 28.75 26.53 -33.07
CA THR A 90 29.70 25.55 -32.51
C THR A 90 29.62 24.21 -33.26
N ALA A 91 28.41 23.81 -33.67
CA ALA A 91 28.16 22.59 -34.42
C ALA A 91 26.84 22.70 -35.22
N ILE A 92 26.45 21.61 -35.89
CA ILE A 92 25.19 21.51 -36.64
C ILE A 92 24.40 20.33 -36.09
N CYS A 93 23.08 20.55 -35.85
CA CYS A 93 22.12 19.51 -35.53
C CYS A 93 20.94 19.56 -36.49
N ASP A 94 20.15 18.48 -36.50
CA ASP A 94 18.98 18.35 -37.35
C ASP A 94 17.70 18.51 -36.51
N LEU A 95 16.71 19.28 -37.02
CA LEU A 95 15.39 19.41 -36.47
C LEU A 95 14.40 18.69 -37.41
N THR A 96 13.79 17.60 -36.97
CA THR A 96 13.01 16.71 -37.83
C THR A 96 11.51 16.73 -37.48
N TRP A 97 10.68 16.89 -38.47
CA TRP A 97 9.22 16.76 -38.39
C TRP A 97 8.71 15.67 -39.33
N PHE A 98 8.10 14.65 -38.75
CA PHE A 98 7.40 13.59 -39.52
C PHE A 98 5.94 13.96 -39.83
N ASN A 99 5.35 14.86 -39.02
CA ASN A 99 4.03 15.45 -39.22
C ASN A 99 4.14 16.96 -39.03
N GLY A 100 3.37 17.74 -39.79
CA GLY A 100 3.39 19.20 -39.67
C GLY A 100 4.62 19.89 -40.29
N GLY A 101 5.41 19.21 -41.13
CA GLY A 101 6.59 19.78 -41.78
C GLY A 101 6.27 20.98 -42.68
N LYS A 102 5.10 21.00 -43.34
CA LYS A 102 4.62 22.17 -44.09
C LYS A 102 4.42 23.38 -43.20
N TYR A 103 3.84 23.18 -42.02
CA TYR A 103 3.69 24.23 -40.98
C TYR A 103 5.05 24.75 -40.52
N ALA A 104 6.01 23.86 -40.29
CA ALA A 104 7.37 24.26 -39.87
C ALA A 104 8.04 25.17 -40.94
N LYS A 105 7.97 24.79 -42.23
CA LYS A 105 8.51 25.59 -43.34
C LYS A 105 7.83 26.96 -43.50
N GLN A 106 6.53 27.04 -43.23
CA GLN A 106 5.79 28.29 -43.36
C GLN A 106 6.07 29.28 -42.23
N ASN A 107 6.26 28.76 -41.00
CA ASN A 107 6.36 29.58 -39.80
C ASN A 107 7.80 29.88 -39.35
N TYR A 108 8.77 29.00 -39.67
CA TYR A 108 10.15 29.21 -39.34
C TYR A 108 10.98 29.63 -40.53
N LYS A 109 11.76 30.69 -40.38
CA LYS A 109 12.53 31.31 -41.47
C LYS A 109 14.01 31.02 -41.32
N VAL A 110 14.70 30.87 -42.43
CA VAL A 110 16.16 30.76 -42.49
C VAL A 110 16.82 32.05 -42.01
N GLY A 111 17.91 31.94 -41.25
CA GLY A 111 18.72 33.08 -40.79
C GLY A 111 18.21 33.83 -39.53
N ILE A 112 17.06 33.46 -38.99
CA ILE A 112 16.51 33.96 -37.75
C ILE A 112 16.98 33.08 -36.60
N ASP A 113 17.33 33.68 -35.47
CA ASP A 113 17.72 32.97 -34.27
C ASP A 113 16.48 32.46 -33.52
N TYR A 114 16.44 31.14 -33.29
CA TYR A 114 15.39 30.46 -32.55
C TYR A 114 15.95 29.83 -31.30
N LEU A 115 15.15 29.81 -30.25
CA LEU A 115 15.31 28.96 -29.11
C LEU A 115 14.63 27.63 -29.43
N VAL A 116 15.39 26.57 -29.60
CA VAL A 116 14.95 25.20 -29.83
C VAL A 116 14.89 24.46 -28.51
N PHE A 117 13.77 23.83 -28.22
CA PHE A 117 13.61 22.97 -27.06
C PHE A 117 13.16 21.57 -27.49
N GLY A 118 13.87 20.53 -27.04
CA GLY A 118 13.57 19.16 -27.38
C GLY A 118 14.49 18.16 -26.67
N LYS A 119 14.21 16.87 -26.87
CA LYS A 119 15.10 15.80 -26.43
C LYS A 119 16.10 15.51 -27.56
N PRO A 120 17.41 15.65 -27.32
CA PRO A 120 18.41 15.30 -28.31
C PRO A 120 18.46 13.76 -28.47
N THR A 121 18.66 13.33 -29.69
CA THR A 121 18.89 11.93 -30.06
C THR A 121 20.04 11.89 -31.06
N VAL A 122 20.70 10.79 -31.23
CA VAL A 122 21.74 10.60 -32.26
C VAL A 122 21.14 9.82 -33.41
N PHE A 123 21.20 10.40 -34.61
CA PHE A 123 20.80 9.75 -35.85
C PHE A 123 21.85 10.03 -36.92
N ASN A 124 22.35 9.00 -37.59
CA ASN A 124 23.44 9.10 -38.57
C ASN A 124 24.65 9.93 -38.07
N ASN A 125 25.05 9.66 -36.84
CA ASN A 125 26.18 10.33 -36.16
C ASN A 125 26.01 11.87 -35.99
N ARG A 126 24.78 12.36 -36.05
CA ARG A 126 24.43 13.77 -35.79
C ARG A 126 23.38 13.88 -34.70
N ILE A 127 23.43 14.96 -33.95
CA ILE A 127 22.38 15.30 -32.99
C ILE A 127 21.11 15.65 -33.79
N ASN A 128 19.99 15.07 -33.38
CA ASN A 128 18.67 15.29 -33.98
C ASN A 128 17.63 15.56 -32.91
N PHE A 129 16.78 16.57 -33.16
CA PHE A 129 15.59 16.84 -32.35
C PHE A 129 14.34 16.47 -33.16
N THR A 130 13.55 15.55 -32.64
CA THR A 130 12.30 15.13 -33.27
C THR A 130 11.14 15.95 -32.74
N HIS A 131 10.42 16.61 -33.64
CA HIS A 131 9.31 17.52 -33.30
C HIS A 131 9.67 18.54 -32.20
N PRO A 132 10.77 19.29 -32.34
CA PRO A 132 11.14 20.27 -31.35
C PRO A 132 10.16 21.44 -31.29
N ASP A 133 10.12 22.08 -30.13
CA ASP A 133 9.48 23.37 -29.97
C ASP A 133 10.46 24.47 -30.36
N LEU A 134 10.02 25.43 -31.21
CA LEU A 134 10.81 26.60 -31.59
C LEU A 134 10.09 27.86 -31.15
N ALA A 135 10.84 28.79 -30.57
CA ALA A 135 10.41 30.13 -30.25
C ALA A 135 11.43 31.13 -30.83
N ASP A 136 10.95 32.28 -31.30
CA ASP A 136 11.81 33.36 -31.75
C ASP A 136 12.68 33.87 -30.57
N ALA A 137 13.99 33.72 -30.68
CA ALA A 137 14.91 34.01 -29.57
C ALA A 137 14.84 35.46 -29.12
N SER A 138 14.50 36.39 -30.03
CA SER A 138 14.37 37.81 -29.70
C SER A 138 13.14 38.17 -28.84
N LYS A 139 12.16 37.26 -28.78
CA LYS A 139 10.92 37.42 -28.02
C LYS A 139 10.90 36.66 -26.68
N VAL A 140 11.98 35.96 -26.41
CA VAL A 140 12.11 35.11 -25.23
C VAL A 140 13.11 35.74 -24.26
N ASP A 141 12.64 36.07 -23.05
CA ASP A 141 13.54 36.50 -21.97
C ASP A 141 14.11 35.26 -21.28
N LEU A 142 15.35 34.90 -21.62
CA LEU A 142 16.05 33.77 -21.05
C LEU A 142 16.30 33.91 -19.54
N SER A 143 16.36 35.15 -19.02
CA SER A 143 16.60 35.43 -17.60
C SER A 143 15.41 35.03 -16.70
N THR A 144 14.22 34.98 -17.27
CA THR A 144 12.98 34.61 -16.56
C THR A 144 12.63 33.14 -16.69
N MET A 145 13.44 32.34 -17.40
CA MET A 145 13.22 30.95 -17.59
C MET A 145 13.68 30.12 -16.38
N GLY A 146 12.73 29.46 -15.74
CA GLY A 146 12.96 28.55 -14.62
C GLY A 146 12.52 27.12 -14.95
N LEU A 147 12.02 26.44 -13.95
CA LEU A 147 11.45 25.11 -14.08
C LEU A 147 10.05 25.18 -14.71
N GLN A 148 9.91 24.73 -15.94
CA GLN A 148 8.61 24.69 -16.62
C GLN A 148 7.74 23.53 -16.12
N PRO A 149 6.51 23.78 -15.66
CA PRO A 149 5.59 22.76 -15.21
C PRO A 149 4.98 21.98 -16.36
N TYR A 150 4.78 20.66 -16.16
CA TYR A 150 4.04 19.80 -17.06
C TYR A 150 2.85 19.18 -16.35
N TYR A 151 1.66 19.30 -16.97
CA TYR A 151 0.39 18.80 -16.45
C TYR A 151 -0.06 17.56 -17.21
N ASN A 152 -0.65 16.61 -16.52
CA ASN A 152 -1.27 15.45 -17.13
C ASN A 152 -2.45 15.88 -18.03
N THR A 153 -2.58 15.26 -19.19
CA THR A 153 -3.69 15.52 -20.11
C THR A 153 -4.01 14.24 -20.88
N THR A 154 -5.30 13.98 -21.12
CA THR A 154 -5.74 12.84 -21.90
C THR A 154 -5.52 13.04 -23.41
N GLU A 155 -5.47 11.98 -24.18
CA GLU A 155 -5.36 12.08 -25.65
C GLU A 155 -6.52 12.88 -26.28
N LYS A 156 -7.70 12.78 -25.70
CA LYS A 156 -8.89 13.53 -26.13
C LYS A 156 -8.72 15.04 -25.90
N MET A 157 -8.13 15.42 -24.76
CA MET A 157 -7.80 16.82 -24.46
C MET A 157 -6.74 17.35 -25.45
N LYS A 158 -5.68 16.60 -25.71
CA LYS A 158 -4.63 17.01 -26.67
C LYS A 158 -5.19 17.25 -28.06
N LYS A 159 -6.08 16.38 -28.56
CA LYS A 159 -6.74 16.53 -29.86
C LYS A 159 -7.62 17.78 -29.96
N SER A 160 -8.17 18.25 -28.84
CA SER A 160 -8.99 19.47 -28.78
C SER A 160 -8.18 20.74 -28.44
N GLY A 161 -6.85 20.66 -28.43
CA GLY A 161 -5.96 21.79 -28.13
C GLY A 161 -5.85 22.15 -26.64
N LEU A 162 -6.37 21.29 -25.75
CA LEU A 162 -6.22 21.45 -24.29
C LEU A 162 -5.06 20.59 -23.78
N ASN A 163 -3.87 20.86 -24.24
CA ASN A 163 -2.63 20.19 -23.85
C ASN A 163 -2.03 20.80 -22.56
N SER A 164 -0.90 20.27 -22.08
CA SER A 164 -0.19 20.74 -20.87
C SER A 164 0.08 22.26 -20.91
N ARG A 165 0.49 22.82 -22.05
CA ARG A 165 0.71 24.28 -22.19
C ARG A 165 -0.58 25.10 -22.10
N ALA A 166 -1.70 24.52 -22.52
CA ALA A 166 -2.99 25.19 -22.36
C ALA A 166 -3.40 25.24 -20.89
N ILE A 167 -3.21 24.14 -20.15
CA ILE A 167 -3.42 24.10 -18.69
C ILE A 167 -2.49 25.11 -17.97
N GLU A 168 -1.19 25.11 -18.30
CA GLU A 168 -0.22 26.06 -17.77
C GLU A 168 -0.69 27.52 -17.92
N ARG A 169 -1.17 27.90 -19.12
CA ARG A 169 -1.70 29.24 -19.38
C ARG A 169 -2.94 29.55 -18.55
N LEU A 170 -3.86 28.61 -18.42
CA LEU A 170 -5.06 28.77 -17.58
C LEU A 170 -4.68 28.97 -16.11
N THR A 171 -3.74 28.17 -15.60
CA THR A 171 -3.24 28.28 -14.22
C THR A 171 -2.53 29.63 -14.00
N LYS A 172 -1.75 30.11 -14.97
CA LYS A 172 -1.12 31.42 -14.92
C LYS A 172 -2.16 32.54 -14.81
N THR A 173 -3.15 32.53 -15.70
CA THR A 173 -4.26 33.50 -15.69
C THR A 173 -5.03 33.46 -14.37
N LEU A 174 -5.19 32.29 -13.77
CA LEU A 174 -5.82 32.15 -12.47
C LEU A 174 -4.97 32.81 -11.37
N ILE A 175 -3.69 32.43 -11.27
CA ILE A 175 -2.78 32.92 -10.24
C ILE A 175 -2.62 34.45 -10.28
N GLU A 176 -2.58 35.05 -11.46
CA GLU A 176 -2.51 36.52 -11.63
C GLU A 176 -3.78 37.23 -11.12
N LYS A 177 -4.92 36.55 -11.10
CA LYS A 177 -6.21 37.10 -10.62
C LYS A 177 -6.49 36.84 -9.15
N LEU A 178 -5.84 35.83 -8.55
CA LEU A 178 -6.08 35.47 -7.16
C LEU A 178 -5.46 36.51 -6.21
N PRO A 179 -6.21 36.99 -5.21
CA PRO A 179 -5.65 37.71 -4.08
C PRO A 179 -4.70 36.82 -3.28
N THR A 180 -4.01 37.36 -2.30
CA THR A 180 -3.26 36.58 -1.32
C THR A 180 -4.21 35.59 -0.64
N LEU A 181 -3.88 34.29 -0.69
CA LEU A 181 -4.69 33.25 -0.10
C LEU A 181 -4.46 33.14 1.41
N PRO A 182 -5.52 32.96 2.20
CA PRO A 182 -5.39 32.85 3.64
C PRO A 182 -4.61 31.61 4.05
N GLU A 183 -3.87 31.72 5.15
CA GLU A 183 -3.15 30.60 5.75
C GLU A 183 -4.11 29.56 6.31
N THR A 184 -3.70 28.30 6.32
CA THR A 184 -4.48 27.16 6.81
C THR A 184 -3.83 26.46 7.98
N ILE A 185 -2.52 26.65 8.16
CA ILE A 185 -1.73 26.09 9.26
C ILE A 185 -1.24 27.21 10.14
N PRO A 186 -1.53 27.19 11.46
CA PRO A 186 -1.07 28.20 12.39
C PRO A 186 0.45 28.32 12.47
N GLU A 187 0.95 29.51 12.79
CA GLU A 187 2.38 29.80 12.89
C GLU A 187 3.13 28.93 13.91
N PHE A 188 2.47 28.56 15.01
CA PHE A 188 3.09 27.70 16.02
C PHE A 188 3.39 26.27 15.52
N ILE A 189 2.84 25.87 14.35
CA ILE A 189 3.18 24.64 13.63
C ILE A 189 4.15 24.94 12.49
N SER A 190 3.85 25.95 11.66
CA SER A 190 4.63 26.24 10.45
C SER A 190 6.04 26.76 10.74
N HIS A 191 6.21 27.59 11.76
CA HIS A 191 7.52 28.17 12.13
C HIS A 191 8.55 27.12 12.59
N PRO A 192 8.26 26.25 13.58
CA PRO A 192 9.22 25.22 14.00
C PRO A 192 9.60 24.24 12.89
N LEU A 193 8.71 24.01 11.93
CA LEU A 193 8.90 23.12 10.81
C LEU A 193 9.49 23.81 9.57
N HIS A 194 9.80 25.11 9.66
CA HIS A 194 10.32 25.94 8.57
C HIS A 194 9.48 25.84 7.27
N LEU A 195 8.16 25.73 7.40
CA LEU A 195 7.25 25.66 6.27
C LEU A 195 7.01 27.05 5.70
N VAL A 196 7.01 27.15 4.38
CA VAL A 196 6.65 28.40 3.66
C VAL A 196 5.15 28.65 3.77
N GLY A 197 4.72 29.90 3.54
CA GLY A 197 3.31 30.28 3.54
C GLY A 197 2.51 29.53 2.46
N ARG A 198 1.21 29.36 2.69
CA ARG A 198 0.34 28.62 1.76
C ARG A 198 0.24 29.28 0.40
N ASP A 199 0.09 30.61 0.34
CA ASP A 199 -0.01 31.34 -0.92
C ASP A 199 1.27 31.22 -1.73
N ASP A 200 2.44 31.38 -1.07
CA ASP A 200 3.75 31.21 -1.69
C ASP A 200 3.94 29.79 -2.23
N ALA A 201 3.55 28.77 -1.44
CA ALA A 201 3.67 27.38 -1.86
C ALA A 201 2.82 27.06 -3.09
N LEU A 202 1.56 27.53 -3.12
CA LEU A 202 0.66 27.30 -4.24
C LEU A 202 1.10 28.02 -5.52
N ARG A 203 1.66 29.23 -5.41
CA ARG A 203 2.23 29.95 -6.56
C ARG A 203 3.52 29.30 -7.05
N THR A 204 4.41 28.97 -6.11
CA THR A 204 5.73 28.40 -6.42
C THR A 204 5.63 26.99 -7.02
N VAL A 205 4.68 26.14 -6.59
CA VAL A 205 4.54 24.81 -7.18
C VAL A 205 4.16 24.87 -8.66
N HIS A 206 3.46 25.91 -9.10
CA HIS A 206 3.12 26.10 -10.51
C HIS A 206 4.23 26.84 -11.29
N TYR A 207 4.91 27.80 -10.65
CA TYR A 207 5.95 28.63 -11.30
C TYR A 207 7.19 28.76 -10.41
N PRO A 208 7.93 27.66 -10.20
CA PRO A 208 9.13 27.69 -9.37
C PRO A 208 10.28 28.43 -10.06
N GLN A 209 10.96 29.28 -9.31
CA GLN A 209 12.15 29.99 -9.79
C GLN A 209 13.37 29.04 -9.86
N ASN A 210 13.47 28.11 -8.90
CA ASN A 210 14.55 27.14 -8.80
C ASN A 210 14.07 25.85 -8.11
N ALA A 211 14.91 24.82 -8.13
CA ALA A 211 14.60 23.52 -7.55
C ALA A 211 14.41 23.57 -6.02
N LYS A 212 15.16 24.40 -5.32
CA LYS A 212 15.08 24.54 -3.84
C LYS A 212 13.73 25.12 -3.40
N ASP A 213 13.26 26.16 -4.08
CA ASP A 213 11.96 26.76 -3.76
C ASP A 213 10.82 25.80 -4.09
N LEU A 214 10.96 25.04 -5.19
CA LEU A 214 10.00 23.98 -5.54
C LEU A 214 9.93 22.90 -4.45
N GLU A 215 11.05 22.43 -3.93
CA GLU A 215 11.09 21.43 -2.86
C GLU A 215 10.41 21.95 -1.59
N ARG A 216 10.68 23.22 -1.20
CA ARG A 216 10.03 23.86 -0.04
C ARG A 216 8.52 24.00 -0.23
N ALA A 217 8.09 24.41 -1.41
CA ALA A 217 6.67 24.53 -1.75
C ALA A 217 5.97 23.15 -1.70
N ARG A 218 6.58 22.13 -2.30
CA ARG A 218 6.07 20.75 -2.27
C ARG A 218 6.01 20.20 -0.84
N LEU A 219 7.03 20.42 -0.03
CA LEU A 219 7.03 20.00 1.37
C LEU A 219 5.86 20.62 2.13
N ARG A 220 5.61 21.93 1.96
CA ARG A 220 4.49 22.63 2.59
C ARG A 220 3.13 22.04 2.19
N LEU A 221 2.92 21.82 0.89
CA LEU A 221 1.65 21.29 0.38
C LEU A 221 1.42 19.83 0.76
N LYS A 222 2.46 18.98 0.71
CA LYS A 222 2.42 17.60 1.17
C LYS A 222 2.12 17.50 2.67
N PHE A 223 2.79 18.34 3.47
CA PHE A 223 2.53 18.38 4.90
C PHE A 223 1.08 18.79 5.18
N GLU A 224 0.57 19.85 4.53
CA GLU A 224 -0.81 20.28 4.72
C GLU A 224 -1.82 19.17 4.40
N GLU A 225 -1.66 18.53 3.25
CA GLU A 225 -2.56 17.44 2.82
C GLU A 225 -2.56 16.30 3.84
N LEU A 226 -1.41 15.81 4.21
CA LEU A 226 -1.25 14.71 5.17
C LEU A 226 -1.68 15.10 6.59
N PHE A 227 -1.41 16.34 7.00
CA PHE A 227 -1.78 16.84 8.31
C PHE A 227 -3.30 16.88 8.52
N PHE A 228 -4.05 17.41 7.56
CA PHE A 228 -5.51 17.44 7.68
C PHE A 228 -6.14 16.05 7.61
N ILE A 229 -5.53 15.13 6.88
CA ILE A 229 -5.93 13.71 6.89
C ILE A 229 -5.72 13.13 8.30
N GLN A 230 -4.52 13.25 8.87
CA GLN A 230 -4.22 12.74 10.20
C GLN A 230 -5.05 13.41 11.29
N LEU A 231 -5.25 14.73 11.21
CA LEU A 231 -6.08 15.46 12.15
C LEU A 231 -7.54 14.98 12.14
N ASN A 232 -8.09 14.69 10.96
CA ASN A 232 -9.45 14.17 10.85
C ASN A 232 -9.58 12.74 11.40
N ILE A 233 -8.61 11.86 11.09
CA ILE A 233 -8.56 10.48 11.60
C ILE A 233 -8.47 10.48 13.14
N LEU A 234 -7.52 11.22 13.69
CA LEU A 234 -7.30 11.28 15.14
C LEU A 234 -8.49 11.92 15.89
N ARG A 235 -9.11 12.93 15.28
CA ARG A 235 -10.34 13.52 15.82
C ARG A 235 -11.46 12.50 15.89
N TYR A 236 -11.68 11.74 14.80
CA TYR A 236 -12.69 10.68 14.78
C TYR A 236 -12.40 9.61 15.84
N ALA A 237 -11.15 9.15 15.93
CA ALA A 237 -10.73 8.19 16.96
C ALA A 237 -10.95 8.74 18.38
N SER A 238 -10.63 10.02 18.63
CA SER A 238 -10.87 10.69 19.90
C SER A 238 -12.37 10.77 20.23
N ASP A 239 -13.21 11.14 19.26
CA ASP A 239 -14.66 11.20 19.43
C ASP A 239 -15.23 9.80 19.79
N GLN A 240 -14.78 8.75 19.13
CA GLN A 240 -15.19 7.37 19.42
C GLN A 240 -14.74 6.93 20.83
N ARG A 241 -13.49 7.18 21.20
CA ARG A 241 -12.95 6.85 22.55
C ARG A 241 -13.69 7.56 23.68
N ARG A 242 -14.22 8.75 23.42
CA ARG A 242 -15.03 9.51 24.41
C ARG A 242 -16.46 9.01 24.49
N LYS A 243 -17.02 8.57 23.37
CA LYS A 243 -18.40 8.09 23.26
C LYS A 243 -18.56 6.70 23.93
N TYR A 244 -17.57 5.86 23.82
CA TYR A 244 -17.62 4.49 24.32
C TYR A 244 -16.65 4.28 25.49
N ARG A 245 -17.24 4.01 26.67
CA ARG A 245 -16.46 3.57 27.85
C ARG A 245 -16.09 2.10 27.66
N GLY A 246 -14.81 1.75 27.86
CA GLY A 246 -14.33 0.38 27.88
C GLY A 246 -14.45 -0.26 29.27
N TYR A 247 -14.31 -1.56 29.34
CA TYR A 247 -14.10 -2.27 30.58
C TYR A 247 -12.74 -1.91 31.18
N ILE A 248 -12.61 -1.98 32.51
CA ILE A 248 -11.33 -1.74 33.20
C ILE A 248 -10.80 -3.08 33.68
N PHE A 249 -9.65 -3.50 33.11
CA PHE A 249 -8.93 -4.66 33.61
C PHE A 249 -7.90 -4.18 34.63
N SER A 250 -8.33 -4.09 35.86
CA SER A 250 -7.56 -3.45 36.95
C SER A 250 -6.40 -4.31 37.43
N LYS A 251 -6.45 -5.62 37.27
CA LYS A 251 -5.47 -6.56 37.82
C LYS A 251 -4.91 -7.52 36.79
N VAL A 252 -3.66 -7.92 37.00
CA VAL A 252 -3.06 -9.12 36.41
C VAL A 252 -3.05 -10.16 37.52
N GLY A 253 -3.94 -11.14 37.39
CA GLY A 253 -4.25 -12.04 38.49
C GLY A 253 -3.48 -13.36 38.44
N GLU A 254 -4.05 -14.38 39.10
CA GLU A 254 -3.42 -15.67 39.26
C GLU A 254 -3.33 -16.48 37.95
N VAL A 255 -4.35 -16.36 37.09
CA VAL A 255 -4.42 -17.11 35.83
C VAL A 255 -3.25 -16.71 34.94
N PHE A 256 -3.05 -15.39 34.73
CA PHE A 256 -1.94 -14.87 33.93
C PHE A 256 -0.59 -15.24 34.53
N ASN A 257 -0.42 -15.01 35.84
CA ASN A 257 0.86 -15.23 36.51
C ASN A 257 1.24 -16.72 36.54
N THR A 258 0.28 -17.62 36.75
CA THR A 258 0.51 -19.07 36.70
C THR A 258 0.90 -19.51 35.28
N PHE A 259 0.20 -19.03 34.25
CA PHE A 259 0.59 -19.31 32.90
C PHE A 259 2.01 -18.81 32.57
N TYR A 260 2.31 -17.55 32.91
CA TYR A 260 3.62 -16.94 32.66
C TYR A 260 4.77 -17.67 33.37
N SER A 261 4.57 -18.10 34.62
CA SER A 261 5.63 -18.69 35.41
C SER A 261 5.82 -20.20 35.23
N LYS A 262 4.74 -20.93 34.93
CA LYS A 262 4.75 -22.41 34.91
C LYS A 262 4.53 -23.03 33.53
N TYR A 263 3.68 -22.43 32.72
CA TYR A 263 3.19 -23.08 31.48
C TYR A 263 3.67 -22.40 30.19
N LEU A 264 4.41 -21.27 30.30
CA LEU A 264 4.99 -20.62 29.13
C LEU A 264 6.09 -21.51 28.54
N PRO A 265 5.96 -22.00 27.29
CA PRO A 265 6.88 -23.02 26.75
C PRO A 265 8.26 -22.47 26.40
N PHE A 266 8.39 -21.15 26.28
CA PHE A 266 9.65 -20.46 25.97
C PHE A 266 9.60 -19.00 26.45
N PRO A 267 10.75 -18.37 26.73
CA PRO A 267 10.77 -16.99 27.18
C PRO A 267 10.25 -16.05 26.11
N LEU A 268 9.44 -15.05 26.50
CA LEU A 268 8.95 -14.02 25.61
C LEU A 268 10.09 -13.16 25.07
N THR A 269 10.00 -12.76 23.80
CA THR A 269 10.88 -11.75 23.21
C THR A 269 10.65 -10.37 23.83
N GLY A 270 11.60 -9.45 23.63
CA GLY A 270 11.46 -8.05 24.06
C GLY A 270 10.23 -7.38 23.43
N ALA A 271 9.99 -7.63 22.14
CA ALA A 271 8.84 -7.13 21.42
C ALA A 271 7.50 -7.67 21.95
N GLN A 272 7.41 -8.96 22.24
CA GLN A 272 6.19 -9.55 22.83
C GLN A 272 5.89 -8.95 24.21
N LYS A 273 6.90 -8.79 25.06
CA LYS A 273 6.75 -8.14 26.39
C LYS A 273 6.28 -6.70 26.26
N ARG A 274 6.81 -5.94 25.29
CA ARG A 274 6.39 -4.57 24.99
C ARG A 274 4.93 -4.52 24.61
N VAL A 275 4.51 -5.34 23.64
CA VAL A 275 3.13 -5.41 23.15
C VAL A 275 2.13 -5.77 24.26
N ILE A 276 2.42 -6.78 25.06
CA ILE A 276 1.54 -7.18 26.18
C ILE A 276 1.41 -6.04 27.20
N ARG A 277 2.49 -5.28 27.43
CA ARG A 277 2.46 -4.10 28.31
C ARG A 277 1.60 -2.99 27.73
N GLU A 278 1.70 -2.71 26.43
CA GLU A 278 0.86 -1.73 25.74
C GLU A 278 -0.63 -2.09 25.86
N ILE A 279 -0.98 -3.34 25.57
CA ILE A 279 -2.37 -3.85 25.70
C ILE A 279 -2.86 -3.74 27.15
N ARG A 280 -2.03 -4.05 28.13
CA ARG A 280 -2.37 -3.91 29.55
C ARG A 280 -2.64 -2.47 29.95
N VAL A 281 -1.83 -1.52 29.48
CA VAL A 281 -2.05 -0.08 29.75
C VAL A 281 -3.39 0.36 29.17
N ASP A 282 -3.68 -0.02 27.92
CA ASP A 282 -4.93 0.36 27.25
C ASP A 282 -6.15 -0.22 27.97
N THR A 283 -6.15 -1.52 28.26
CA THR A 283 -7.28 -2.23 28.90
C THR A 283 -7.50 -1.77 30.36
N GLY A 284 -6.48 -1.20 31.01
CA GLY A 284 -6.57 -0.58 32.32
C GLY A 284 -7.07 0.87 32.32
N SER A 285 -7.13 1.53 31.16
CA SER A 285 -7.42 2.97 31.03
C SER A 285 -8.89 3.37 31.22
N GLY A 286 -9.83 2.43 31.20
CA GLY A 286 -11.27 2.70 31.18
C GLY A 286 -11.81 3.16 29.82
N ARG A 287 -10.99 3.17 28.79
CA ARG A 287 -11.36 3.41 27.39
C ARG A 287 -11.37 2.11 26.62
N GLN A 288 -12.25 2.00 25.63
CA GLN A 288 -12.21 0.84 24.74
C GLN A 288 -10.86 0.79 24.00
N MET A 289 -10.11 -0.31 24.16
CA MET A 289 -8.95 -0.57 23.34
C MET A 289 -9.37 -1.02 21.95
N ASN A 290 -8.79 -0.41 20.91
CA ASN A 290 -8.90 -0.87 19.54
C ASN A 290 -7.49 -0.86 18.92
N ARG A 291 -6.83 -2.03 18.87
CA ARG A 291 -5.39 -2.13 18.58
C ARG A 291 -5.10 -3.11 17.45
N LEU A 292 -4.22 -2.71 16.53
CA LEU A 292 -3.69 -3.55 15.47
C LEU A 292 -2.33 -4.14 15.92
N LEU A 293 -2.26 -5.46 16.00
CA LEU A 293 -1.04 -6.20 16.26
C LEU A 293 -0.46 -6.73 14.95
N GLN A 294 0.65 -6.19 14.56
CA GLN A 294 1.40 -6.59 13.38
C GLN A 294 2.63 -7.41 13.74
N GLY A 295 3.00 -8.33 12.86
CA GLY A 295 4.23 -9.09 12.99
C GLY A 295 4.29 -10.18 11.93
N ASP A 296 5.48 -10.61 11.59
CA ASP A 296 5.69 -11.69 10.63
C ASP A 296 4.99 -12.99 11.01
N VAL A 297 4.83 -13.88 10.04
CA VAL A 297 4.32 -15.23 10.29
C VAL A 297 5.22 -15.94 11.30
N GLY A 298 4.61 -16.40 12.39
CA GLY A 298 5.33 -17.08 13.47
C GLY A 298 6.11 -16.16 14.44
N SER A 299 5.85 -14.85 14.45
CA SER A 299 6.39 -13.92 15.47
C SER A 299 5.79 -14.11 16.88
N GLY A 300 4.76 -14.97 17.00
CA GLY A 300 4.10 -15.26 18.27
C GLY A 300 2.93 -14.34 18.60
N LYS A 301 2.26 -13.75 17.62
CA LYS A 301 1.04 -12.93 17.80
C LYS A 301 -0.04 -13.66 18.59
N THR A 302 -0.29 -14.92 18.26
CA THR A 302 -1.28 -15.77 18.96
C THR A 302 -0.98 -15.91 20.45
N LEU A 303 0.30 -16.02 20.84
CA LEU A 303 0.70 -16.07 22.24
C LEU A 303 0.45 -14.75 22.96
N ALA A 304 0.80 -13.62 22.34
CA ALA A 304 0.52 -12.30 22.90
C ALA A 304 -1.00 -12.06 23.05
N ALA A 305 -1.81 -12.51 22.07
CA ALA A 305 -3.26 -12.46 22.15
C ALA A 305 -3.81 -13.34 23.28
N LEU A 306 -3.32 -14.59 23.40
CA LEU A 306 -3.70 -15.49 24.51
C LEU A 306 -3.40 -14.87 25.88
N MET A 307 -2.20 -14.34 26.07
CA MET A 307 -1.83 -13.70 27.34
C MET A 307 -2.73 -12.50 27.67
N SER A 308 -3.15 -11.76 26.63
CA SER A 308 -4.11 -10.65 26.80
C SER A 308 -5.51 -11.15 27.15
N MET A 309 -5.96 -12.27 26.58
CA MET A 309 -7.22 -12.94 26.95
C MET A 309 -7.18 -13.44 28.41
N LEU A 310 -6.04 -13.95 28.89
CA LEU A 310 -5.87 -14.37 30.30
C LEU A 310 -6.02 -13.20 31.25
N ILE A 311 -5.56 -12.00 30.90
CA ILE A 311 -5.82 -10.77 31.68
C ILE A 311 -7.34 -10.48 31.77
N ALA A 312 -8.08 -10.65 30.68
CA ALA A 312 -9.55 -10.47 30.69
C ALA A 312 -10.22 -11.49 31.64
N ILE A 313 -9.79 -12.75 31.61
CA ILE A 313 -10.30 -13.82 32.49
C ILE A 313 -10.01 -13.51 33.95
N ASP A 314 -8.81 -13.04 34.29
CA ASP A 314 -8.44 -12.61 35.64
C ASP A 314 -9.35 -11.47 36.19
N ASN A 315 -9.97 -10.71 35.30
CA ASN A 315 -10.92 -9.64 35.64
C ASN A 315 -12.39 -10.10 35.54
N GLY A 316 -12.65 -11.40 35.35
CA GLY A 316 -13.98 -11.99 35.32
C GLY A 316 -14.74 -11.78 34.02
N TYR A 317 -14.04 -11.57 32.91
CA TYR A 317 -14.61 -11.44 31.57
C TYR A 317 -14.28 -12.63 30.69
N GLN A 318 -15.17 -12.89 29.72
CA GLN A 318 -14.95 -13.84 28.66
C GLN A 318 -14.13 -13.21 27.52
N ALA A 319 -13.43 -14.06 26.79
CA ALA A 319 -12.66 -13.65 25.61
C ALA A 319 -13.11 -14.45 24.37
N CYS A 320 -12.93 -13.85 23.19
CA CYS A 320 -13.24 -14.50 21.94
C CYS A 320 -12.11 -14.29 20.93
N ILE A 321 -11.79 -15.32 20.14
CA ILE A 321 -10.90 -15.21 18.98
C ILE A 321 -11.66 -15.61 17.72
N MET A 322 -11.63 -14.75 16.73
CA MET A 322 -12.27 -14.96 15.43
C MET A 322 -11.22 -15.21 14.36
N ALA A 323 -11.40 -16.29 13.61
CA ALA A 323 -10.58 -16.65 12.47
C ALA A 323 -11.41 -16.60 11.16
N PRO A 324 -10.79 -16.31 10.01
CA PRO A 324 -11.49 -16.20 8.74
C PRO A 324 -11.98 -17.54 8.17
N THR A 325 -11.39 -18.65 8.60
CA THR A 325 -11.75 -20.00 8.12
C THR A 325 -11.85 -21.00 9.27
N GLU A 326 -12.57 -22.08 9.04
CA GLU A 326 -12.75 -23.16 10.01
C GLU A 326 -11.43 -23.85 10.37
N ILE A 327 -10.57 -24.08 9.38
CA ILE A 327 -9.23 -24.67 9.59
C ILE A 327 -8.38 -23.81 10.53
N LEU A 328 -8.38 -22.49 10.35
CA LEU A 328 -7.68 -21.57 11.23
C LEU A 328 -8.28 -21.53 12.64
N ALA A 329 -9.60 -21.57 12.74
CA ALA A 329 -10.28 -21.64 14.04
C ALA A 329 -9.90 -22.92 14.79
N GLU A 330 -9.87 -24.08 14.13
CA GLU A 330 -9.42 -25.33 14.72
C GLU A 330 -7.95 -25.30 15.16
N GLN A 331 -7.07 -24.71 14.34
CA GLN A 331 -5.66 -24.53 14.71
C GLN A 331 -5.49 -23.62 15.93
N HIS A 332 -6.23 -22.50 16.00
CA HIS A 332 -6.23 -21.65 17.18
C HIS A 332 -6.73 -22.42 18.40
N LEU A 333 -7.81 -23.20 18.26
CA LEU A 333 -8.31 -24.03 19.35
C LEU A 333 -7.23 -25.00 19.86
N GLN A 334 -6.64 -25.79 18.95
CA GLN A 334 -5.60 -26.77 19.31
C GLN A 334 -4.39 -26.10 19.96
N THR A 335 -3.95 -24.96 19.43
CA THR A 335 -2.82 -24.20 19.98
C THR A 335 -3.13 -23.70 21.37
N ILE A 336 -4.30 -23.09 21.57
CA ILE A 336 -4.73 -22.54 22.86
C ILE A 336 -4.94 -23.65 23.88
N MET A 337 -5.63 -24.73 23.50
CA MET A 337 -5.80 -25.91 24.38
C MET A 337 -4.45 -26.54 24.75
N GLY A 338 -3.50 -26.61 23.82
CA GLY A 338 -2.15 -27.09 24.08
C GLY A 338 -1.41 -26.25 25.12
N PHE A 339 -1.55 -24.95 25.08
CA PHE A 339 -0.98 -24.03 26.07
C PHE A 339 -1.68 -24.11 27.44
N LEU A 340 -2.98 -24.30 27.45
CA LEU A 340 -3.84 -24.26 28.64
C LEU A 340 -4.18 -25.65 29.23
N LYS A 341 -3.60 -26.75 28.71
CA LYS A 341 -3.99 -28.13 29.04
C LYS A 341 -4.00 -28.45 30.55
N ASP A 342 -3.15 -27.79 31.33
CA ASP A 342 -3.01 -28.01 32.76
C ASP A 342 -3.62 -26.85 33.61
N MET A 343 -4.47 -26.03 32.98
CA MET A 343 -5.16 -24.89 33.61
C MET A 343 -6.68 -25.12 33.54
N ASP A 344 -7.38 -24.70 34.60
CA ASP A 344 -8.85 -24.77 34.65
C ASP A 344 -9.51 -23.63 33.85
N ILE A 345 -9.33 -23.67 32.52
CA ILE A 345 -9.92 -22.72 31.58
C ILE A 345 -10.63 -23.50 30.47
N ARG A 346 -11.93 -23.27 30.35
CA ARG A 346 -12.75 -23.90 29.30
C ARG A 346 -12.67 -23.10 28.01
N VAL A 347 -12.21 -23.79 26.95
CA VAL A 347 -12.14 -23.27 25.59
C VAL A 347 -13.12 -24.03 24.70
N ALA A 348 -13.92 -23.34 23.91
CA ALA A 348 -14.88 -23.96 22.99
C ALA A 348 -14.69 -23.49 21.56
N LEU A 349 -15.12 -24.31 20.60
CA LEU A 349 -15.15 -23.99 19.15
C LEU A 349 -16.58 -23.74 18.67
N LEU A 350 -16.77 -22.68 17.89
CA LEU A 350 -18.02 -22.39 17.22
C LEU A 350 -17.79 -22.00 15.76
N THR A 351 -18.10 -22.93 14.86
CA THR A 351 -18.01 -22.77 13.40
C THR A 351 -19.31 -23.23 12.74
N GLY A 352 -19.43 -23.07 11.42
CA GLY A 352 -20.60 -23.52 10.66
C GLY A 352 -20.85 -25.03 10.70
N ILE A 353 -19.82 -25.83 11.02
CA ILE A 353 -19.92 -27.29 11.12
C ILE A 353 -20.52 -27.74 12.48
N VAL A 354 -20.35 -26.94 13.54
CA VAL A 354 -20.85 -27.24 14.88
C VAL A 354 -22.36 -27.05 14.93
N LYS A 355 -23.12 -28.17 15.01
CA LYS A 355 -24.59 -28.22 14.94
C LYS A 355 -25.19 -29.03 16.08
N GLY A 356 -26.52 -28.91 16.24
CA GLY A 356 -27.31 -29.72 17.19
C GLY A 356 -26.86 -29.52 18.64
N LYS A 357 -26.91 -30.60 19.41
CA LYS A 357 -26.65 -30.60 20.87
C LYS A 357 -25.31 -29.97 21.26
N ARG A 358 -24.27 -30.22 20.47
CA ARG A 358 -22.93 -29.65 20.73
C ARG A 358 -22.95 -28.11 20.59
N ARG A 359 -23.74 -27.59 19.64
CA ARG A 359 -23.88 -26.12 19.51
C ARG A 359 -24.65 -25.54 20.69
N GLU A 360 -25.72 -26.21 21.13
CA GLU A 360 -26.54 -25.81 22.29
C GLU A 360 -25.67 -25.76 23.54
N GLU A 361 -24.88 -26.79 23.83
CA GLU A 361 -23.95 -26.84 24.97
C GLU A 361 -22.95 -25.68 24.95
N VAL A 362 -22.44 -25.30 23.75
CA VAL A 362 -21.55 -24.14 23.63
C VAL A 362 -22.29 -22.83 23.93
N LEU A 363 -23.53 -22.67 23.38
CA LEU A 363 -24.32 -21.45 23.59
C LEU A 363 -24.73 -21.28 25.07
N GLU A 364 -25.14 -22.37 25.74
CA GLU A 364 -25.44 -22.38 27.17
C GLU A 364 -24.19 -22.02 28.01
N GLY A 365 -23.04 -22.65 27.73
CA GLY A 365 -21.80 -22.37 28.46
C GLY A 365 -21.23 -20.99 28.22
N LEU A 366 -21.58 -20.31 27.12
CA LEU A 366 -21.26 -18.89 26.92
C LEU A 366 -22.18 -17.99 27.75
N LEU A 367 -23.46 -18.33 27.81
CA LEU A 367 -24.46 -17.53 28.50
C LEU A 367 -24.34 -17.64 30.03
N ASP A 368 -23.95 -18.80 30.56
CA ASP A 368 -23.72 -18.99 32.01
C ASP A 368 -22.29 -18.62 32.46
N GLY A 369 -21.37 -18.36 31.51
CA GLY A 369 -19.99 -17.95 31.76
C GLY A 369 -19.04 -19.11 32.07
N THR A 370 -19.46 -20.37 31.95
CA THR A 370 -18.58 -21.55 32.16
C THR A 370 -17.54 -21.70 31.05
N ILE A 371 -17.82 -21.21 29.84
CA ILE A 371 -16.83 -21.11 28.75
C ILE A 371 -16.19 -19.74 28.81
N GLN A 372 -14.90 -19.70 29.12
CA GLN A 372 -14.13 -18.46 29.24
C GLN A 372 -13.53 -17.98 27.92
N ILE A 373 -13.16 -18.89 27.02
CA ILE A 373 -12.61 -18.55 25.70
C ILE A 373 -13.43 -19.22 24.60
N LEU A 374 -13.96 -18.42 23.67
CA LEU A 374 -14.57 -18.91 22.45
C LEU A 374 -13.62 -18.73 21.27
N VAL A 375 -13.40 -19.81 20.52
CA VAL A 375 -12.71 -19.78 19.22
C VAL A 375 -13.75 -20.01 18.13
N GLY A 376 -13.77 -19.20 17.07
CA GLY A 376 -14.73 -19.46 16.00
C GLY A 376 -14.49 -18.64 14.74
N THR A 377 -15.44 -18.79 13.81
CA THR A 377 -15.49 -18.03 12.57
C THR A 377 -16.56 -16.94 12.64
N HIS A 378 -17.07 -16.48 11.50
CA HIS A 378 -18.20 -15.54 11.45
C HIS A 378 -19.46 -16.04 12.22
N ALA A 379 -19.56 -17.32 12.53
CA ALA A 379 -20.64 -17.87 13.38
C ALA A 379 -20.71 -17.21 14.76
N VAL A 380 -19.60 -16.65 15.28
CA VAL A 380 -19.54 -15.93 16.55
C VAL A 380 -20.38 -14.64 16.53
N ILE A 381 -20.54 -14.05 15.33
CA ILE A 381 -21.26 -12.77 15.16
C ILE A 381 -22.78 -12.98 15.09
N GLU A 382 -23.25 -14.20 14.92
CA GLU A 382 -24.68 -14.50 14.83
C GLU A 382 -25.44 -14.03 16.09
N ASP A 383 -26.65 -13.52 15.92
CA ASP A 383 -27.45 -12.93 17.01
C ASP A 383 -27.80 -13.95 18.10
N THR A 384 -27.83 -15.24 17.76
CA THR A 384 -28.06 -16.35 18.71
C THR A 384 -26.90 -16.57 19.69
N VAL A 385 -25.70 -16.07 19.38
CA VAL A 385 -24.52 -16.21 20.25
C VAL A 385 -24.51 -15.06 21.26
N GLN A 386 -24.73 -15.37 22.50
CA GLN A 386 -24.75 -14.41 23.62
C GLN A 386 -23.69 -14.81 24.64
N PHE A 387 -23.05 -13.81 25.21
CA PHE A 387 -22.03 -13.99 26.26
C PHE A 387 -22.55 -13.46 27.60
N ALA A 388 -22.18 -14.08 28.68
CA ALA A 388 -22.46 -13.54 30.00
C ALA A 388 -21.72 -12.20 30.22
N ARG A 389 -20.43 -12.12 29.85
CA ARG A 389 -19.57 -10.93 30.08
C ARG A 389 -18.41 -10.89 29.08
N LEU A 390 -18.67 -10.62 27.81
CA LEU A 390 -17.60 -10.50 26.79
C LEU A 390 -16.80 -9.22 27.04
N GLY A 391 -15.51 -9.34 27.35
CA GLY A 391 -14.61 -8.20 27.62
C GLY A 391 -13.49 -8.01 26.61
N PHE A 392 -13.08 -9.08 25.92
CA PHE A 392 -11.93 -9.05 25.01
C PHE A 392 -12.19 -9.85 23.75
N VAL A 393 -11.91 -9.25 22.59
CA VAL A 393 -12.08 -9.89 21.27
C VAL A 393 -10.78 -9.80 20.48
N VAL A 394 -10.36 -10.92 19.93
CA VAL A 394 -9.26 -11.02 18.98
C VAL A 394 -9.82 -11.30 17.59
N VAL A 395 -9.40 -10.55 16.59
CA VAL A 395 -9.77 -10.76 15.18
C VAL A 395 -8.49 -11.09 14.40
N ASP A 396 -8.40 -12.29 13.88
CA ASP A 396 -7.25 -12.71 13.09
C ASP A 396 -7.49 -12.43 11.60
N GLU A 397 -6.47 -11.93 10.88
CA GLU A 397 -6.50 -11.59 9.45
C GLU A 397 -7.64 -10.61 9.08
N GLN A 398 -7.56 -9.40 9.63
CA GLN A 398 -8.58 -8.34 9.51
C GLN A 398 -9.08 -8.07 8.08
N HIS A 399 -8.22 -8.19 7.07
CA HIS A 399 -8.58 -7.88 5.69
C HIS A 399 -9.78 -8.71 5.15
N ARG A 400 -10.18 -9.75 5.87
CA ARG A 400 -11.35 -10.60 5.56
C ARG A 400 -12.61 -10.25 6.36
N PHE A 401 -12.53 -9.29 7.31
CA PHE A 401 -13.66 -8.87 8.14
C PHE A 401 -14.02 -7.40 7.91
N GLY A 402 -15.23 -7.14 7.41
CA GLY A 402 -15.73 -5.78 7.16
C GLY A 402 -16.06 -5.00 8.44
N VAL A 403 -16.14 -3.67 8.33
CA VAL A 403 -16.51 -2.73 9.42
C VAL A 403 -17.86 -3.08 10.04
N ALA A 404 -18.85 -3.48 9.23
CA ALA A 404 -20.17 -3.87 9.71
C ALA A 404 -20.16 -5.11 10.62
N GLN A 405 -19.21 -6.03 10.41
CA GLN A 405 -19.09 -7.23 11.24
C GLN A 405 -18.49 -6.91 12.61
N ARG A 406 -17.55 -5.96 12.67
CA ARG A 406 -16.99 -5.47 13.93
C ARG A 406 -18.06 -4.75 14.78
N ALA A 407 -18.88 -3.93 14.14
CA ALA A 407 -19.98 -3.23 14.82
C ALA A 407 -20.99 -4.20 15.49
N LYS A 408 -21.24 -5.37 14.88
CA LYS A 408 -22.09 -6.42 15.50
C LYS A 408 -21.46 -7.05 16.74
N LEU A 409 -20.12 -7.15 16.81
CA LEU A 409 -19.44 -7.62 18.04
C LEU A 409 -19.62 -6.62 19.21
N TRP A 410 -19.63 -5.33 18.91
CA TRP A 410 -19.83 -4.29 19.93
C TRP A 410 -21.22 -4.37 20.56
N SER A 411 -22.24 -4.74 19.79
CA SER A 411 -23.62 -4.85 20.30
C SER A 411 -23.87 -6.08 21.19
N LYS A 412 -22.89 -7.01 21.32
CA LYS A 412 -23.02 -8.23 22.13
C LYS A 412 -22.74 -8.04 23.63
N SER A 413 -22.37 -6.86 24.06
CA SER A 413 -22.07 -6.53 25.44
C SER A 413 -22.62 -5.16 25.81
N ALA A 414 -22.93 -4.95 27.10
CA ALA A 414 -23.44 -3.66 27.61
C ALA A 414 -22.45 -2.51 27.37
N ASN A 415 -21.13 -2.78 27.49
CA ASN A 415 -20.07 -1.90 27.03
C ASN A 415 -19.30 -2.61 25.91
N PRO A 416 -18.79 -1.90 24.89
CA PRO A 416 -18.03 -2.53 23.82
C PRO A 416 -16.78 -3.22 24.39
N PRO A 417 -16.50 -4.47 23.99
CA PRO A 417 -15.30 -5.20 24.40
C PRO A 417 -14.02 -4.53 23.85
N HIS A 418 -12.89 -4.78 24.47
CA HIS A 418 -11.60 -4.44 23.89
C HIS A 418 -11.35 -5.30 22.66
N VAL A 419 -10.80 -4.70 21.60
CA VAL A 419 -10.55 -5.36 20.32
C VAL A 419 -9.06 -5.37 20.00
N LEU A 420 -8.52 -6.54 19.76
CA LEU A 420 -7.19 -6.77 19.24
C LEU A 420 -7.29 -7.37 17.84
N VAL A 421 -6.88 -6.62 16.86
CA VAL A 421 -6.83 -7.08 15.47
C VAL A 421 -5.43 -7.59 15.18
N MET A 422 -5.31 -8.78 14.61
CA MET A 422 -4.02 -9.34 14.21
C MET A 422 -3.89 -9.41 12.69
N THR A 423 -2.70 -9.18 12.17
CA THR A 423 -2.36 -9.46 10.77
C THR A 423 -0.99 -10.09 10.64
N ALA A 424 -0.89 -11.09 9.76
CA ALA A 424 0.37 -11.73 9.40
C ALA A 424 1.06 -11.03 8.21
N THR A 425 0.36 -10.13 7.53
CA THR A 425 0.96 -9.28 6.50
C THR A 425 1.53 -8.04 7.18
N PRO A 426 2.84 -7.85 7.20
CA PRO A 426 3.42 -6.60 7.60
C PRO A 426 2.89 -5.48 6.69
N ILE A 427 2.28 -4.47 7.30
CA ILE A 427 1.82 -3.27 6.60
C ILE A 427 2.82 -2.17 6.94
N PRO A 428 3.36 -1.43 5.97
CA PRO A 428 4.23 -0.30 6.27
C PRO A 428 3.60 0.59 7.33
N ARG A 429 4.38 0.98 8.34
CA ARG A 429 3.87 1.72 9.50
C ARG A 429 3.10 2.98 9.09
N THR A 430 3.60 3.68 8.08
CA THR A 430 2.98 4.90 7.52
C THR A 430 1.63 4.62 6.89
N LEU A 431 1.51 3.52 6.16
CA LEU A 431 0.26 3.09 5.56
C LEU A 431 -0.73 2.63 6.64
N ALA A 432 -0.26 1.91 7.67
CA ALA A 432 -1.09 1.49 8.80
C ALA A 432 -1.66 2.69 9.56
N MET A 433 -0.85 3.73 9.81
CA MET A 433 -1.29 4.96 10.48
C MET A 433 -2.33 5.76 9.68
N THR A 434 -2.39 5.54 8.37
CA THR A 434 -3.31 6.24 7.48
C THR A 434 -4.58 5.43 7.23
N LEU A 435 -4.44 4.14 6.89
CA LEU A 435 -5.57 3.24 6.59
C LEU A 435 -6.33 2.78 7.85
N TYR A 436 -5.61 2.59 8.94
CA TYR A 436 -6.15 2.10 10.23
C TYR A 436 -5.92 3.11 11.34
N GLY A 437 -6.10 4.39 11.02
CA GLY A 437 -5.74 5.49 11.92
C GLY A 437 -6.59 5.58 13.19
N ASP A 438 -7.71 4.85 13.25
CA ASP A 438 -8.53 4.61 14.43
C ASP A 438 -7.97 3.52 15.36
N LEU A 439 -7.03 2.70 14.85
CA LEU A 439 -6.36 1.66 15.62
C LEU A 439 -5.01 2.15 16.16
N ASP A 440 -4.74 1.83 17.43
CA ASP A 440 -3.38 1.90 17.94
C ASP A 440 -2.55 0.74 17.39
N VAL A 441 -1.31 0.99 16.96
CA VAL A 441 -0.49 -0.01 16.29
C VAL A 441 0.60 -0.55 17.23
N SER A 442 0.64 -1.86 17.39
CA SER A 442 1.73 -2.60 18.02
C SER A 442 2.44 -3.51 17.04
N VAL A 443 3.75 -3.60 17.13
CA VAL A 443 4.58 -4.38 16.22
C VAL A 443 5.41 -5.40 16.98
N ILE A 444 5.37 -6.67 16.55
CA ILE A 444 6.31 -7.71 16.97
C ILE A 444 7.35 -7.84 15.84
N ASP A 445 8.47 -7.16 16.03
CA ASP A 445 9.61 -7.06 15.11
C ASP A 445 10.76 -8.04 15.46
N GLU A 446 10.53 -8.94 16.39
CA GLU A 446 11.47 -9.99 16.79
C GLU A 446 10.87 -11.38 16.53
N LEU A 447 11.71 -12.31 16.08
CA LEU A 447 11.33 -13.72 15.97
C LEU A 447 11.62 -14.45 17.30
N PRO A 448 10.81 -15.47 17.64
CA PRO A 448 11.07 -16.31 18.81
C PRO A 448 12.45 -16.99 18.74
N PRO A 449 13.09 -17.21 19.90
CA PRO A 449 14.41 -17.88 19.95
C PRO A 449 14.35 -19.28 19.33
N GLY A 450 15.44 -19.68 18.66
CA GLY A 450 15.58 -20.99 18.02
C GLY A 450 15.03 -21.11 16.60
N ARG A 451 14.36 -20.10 16.07
CA ARG A 451 13.90 -20.08 14.69
C ARG A 451 15.03 -19.67 13.73
N LYS A 452 15.27 -20.49 12.69
CA LYS A 452 16.25 -20.19 11.64
C LYS A 452 15.60 -19.36 10.54
N PRO A 453 16.29 -18.33 10.02
CA PRO A 453 15.82 -17.59 8.84
C PRO A 453 15.63 -18.52 7.64
N VAL A 454 14.56 -18.33 6.86
CA VAL A 454 14.34 -19.06 5.62
C VAL A 454 15.37 -18.59 4.58
N ARG A 455 16.13 -19.52 4.01
CA ARG A 455 17.06 -19.21 2.94
C ARG A 455 16.30 -19.08 1.63
N THR A 456 16.21 -17.86 1.10
CA THR A 456 15.55 -17.59 -0.18
C THR A 456 16.59 -17.58 -1.30
N THR A 457 16.33 -18.29 -2.40
CA THR A 457 17.20 -18.36 -3.58
C THR A 457 16.40 -18.19 -4.85
N HIS A 458 17.02 -17.54 -5.84
CA HIS A 458 16.46 -17.37 -7.17
C HIS A 458 17.08 -18.38 -8.14
N VAL A 459 16.26 -19.04 -8.95
CA VAL A 459 16.66 -20.04 -9.94
C VAL A 459 15.94 -19.74 -11.26
N PHE A 460 16.67 -19.83 -12.38
CA PHE A 460 16.04 -19.75 -13.69
C PHE A 460 15.41 -21.08 -14.10
N ASP A 461 14.33 -21.03 -14.87
CA ASP A 461 13.61 -22.19 -15.41
C ASP A 461 14.49 -23.15 -16.21
N THR A 462 15.58 -22.66 -16.77
CA THR A 462 16.60 -23.48 -17.46
C THR A 462 17.35 -24.43 -16.53
N ARG A 463 17.21 -24.32 -15.21
CA ARG A 463 17.88 -25.15 -14.20
C ARG A 463 16.93 -26.10 -13.45
N MET A 464 15.79 -26.44 -14.04
CA MET A 464 14.76 -27.30 -13.39
C MET A 464 15.29 -28.67 -12.99
N THR A 465 16.16 -29.30 -13.76
CA THR A 465 16.75 -30.60 -13.43
C THR A 465 17.50 -30.55 -12.10
N SER A 466 18.38 -29.57 -11.93
CA SER A 466 19.13 -29.39 -10.68
C SER A 466 18.22 -29.05 -9.49
N LEU A 467 17.11 -28.33 -9.73
CA LEU A 467 16.10 -28.07 -8.71
C LEU A 467 15.41 -29.36 -8.28
N TYR A 468 15.03 -30.22 -9.21
CA TYR A 468 14.39 -31.50 -8.91
C TYR A 468 15.32 -32.42 -8.11
N ASP A 469 16.60 -32.45 -8.42
CA ASP A 469 17.58 -33.22 -7.64
C ASP A 469 17.70 -32.70 -6.21
N GLY A 470 17.71 -31.38 -6.02
CA GLY A 470 17.67 -30.77 -4.70
C GLY A 470 16.38 -31.09 -3.91
N ILE A 471 15.23 -31.11 -4.58
CA ILE A 471 13.95 -31.52 -3.98
C ILE A 471 14.01 -33.00 -3.53
N ARG A 472 14.50 -33.92 -4.37
CA ARG A 472 14.68 -35.33 -4.02
C ARG A 472 15.53 -35.50 -2.78
N GLN A 473 16.65 -34.78 -2.72
CA GLN A 473 17.54 -34.82 -1.56
C GLN A 473 16.77 -34.42 -0.29
N GLN A 474 16.02 -33.33 -0.30
CA GLN A 474 15.27 -32.85 0.86
C GLN A 474 14.17 -33.83 1.28
N ILE A 475 13.48 -34.47 0.34
CA ILE A 475 12.46 -35.48 0.65
C ILE A 475 13.11 -36.73 1.23
N ASN A 476 14.26 -37.18 0.71
CA ASN A 476 15.00 -38.35 1.24
C ASN A 476 15.57 -38.09 2.64
N GLU A 477 15.79 -36.81 3.00
CA GLU A 477 16.09 -36.39 4.38
C GLU A 477 14.84 -36.37 5.30
N GLY A 478 13.69 -36.81 4.80
CA GLY A 478 12.43 -36.89 5.54
C GLY A 478 11.58 -35.63 5.52
N ARG A 479 11.87 -34.65 4.67
CA ARG A 479 11.19 -33.35 4.62
C ARG A 479 10.05 -33.35 3.59
N GLN A 480 9.14 -32.39 3.74
CA GLN A 480 8.03 -32.18 2.80
C GLN A 480 8.22 -30.86 2.03
N VAL A 481 7.63 -30.81 0.84
CA VAL A 481 7.83 -29.76 -0.14
C VAL A 481 6.50 -29.15 -0.59
N TYR A 482 6.41 -27.84 -0.63
CA TYR A 482 5.36 -27.10 -1.33
C TYR A 482 5.85 -26.70 -2.73
N ILE A 483 5.01 -26.90 -3.76
CA ILE A 483 5.24 -26.36 -5.11
C ILE A 483 4.02 -25.52 -5.49
N VAL A 484 4.23 -24.22 -5.73
CA VAL A 484 3.14 -23.27 -5.96
C VAL A 484 3.18 -22.75 -7.38
N PHE A 485 2.03 -22.80 -8.05
CA PHE A 485 1.78 -22.24 -9.38
C PHE A 485 1.04 -20.91 -9.28
N PRO A 486 1.31 -19.91 -10.14
CA PRO A 486 0.54 -18.69 -10.19
C PRO A 486 -0.89 -18.91 -10.69
N LEU A 487 -1.80 -18.04 -10.29
CA LEU A 487 -3.10 -17.88 -10.96
C LEU A 487 -2.92 -16.97 -12.18
N ILE A 488 -3.57 -17.29 -13.29
CA ILE A 488 -3.58 -16.47 -14.51
C ILE A 488 -4.92 -15.74 -14.56
N GLU A 489 -4.92 -14.42 -14.44
CA GLU A 489 -6.13 -13.60 -14.36
C GLU A 489 -7.04 -13.63 -15.62
N GLU A 490 -6.53 -14.07 -16.77
CA GLU A 490 -7.25 -14.00 -18.05
C GLU A 490 -8.36 -15.02 -18.26
N SER A 491 -8.33 -16.19 -17.62
CA SER A 491 -9.48 -17.09 -17.50
C SER A 491 -9.27 -18.15 -16.44
N GLU A 492 -10.23 -18.28 -15.56
CA GLU A 492 -10.27 -19.33 -14.53
C GLU A 492 -10.16 -20.77 -15.08
N LYS A 493 -10.43 -20.99 -16.38
CA LYS A 493 -10.26 -22.30 -17.04
C LYS A 493 -8.82 -22.59 -17.43
N SER A 494 -8.02 -21.55 -17.73
CA SER A 494 -6.61 -21.70 -18.08
C SER A 494 -5.75 -22.02 -16.85
N ASP A 495 -6.12 -21.51 -15.68
CA ASP A 495 -5.40 -21.74 -14.41
C ASP A 495 -5.45 -23.21 -13.98
N LEU A 496 -6.63 -23.83 -14.11
CA LEU A 496 -6.80 -25.25 -13.81
C LEU A 496 -5.99 -26.13 -14.78
N LYS A 497 -6.04 -25.81 -16.07
CA LYS A 497 -5.30 -26.54 -17.08
C LYS A 497 -3.79 -26.48 -16.81
N ASN A 498 -3.25 -25.29 -16.49
CA ASN A 498 -1.84 -25.12 -16.17
C ASN A 498 -1.43 -25.87 -14.91
N LEU A 499 -2.28 -25.87 -13.87
CA LEU A 499 -2.03 -26.66 -12.68
C LEU A 499 -2.09 -28.15 -12.97
N GLU A 500 -3.07 -28.62 -13.75
CA GLU A 500 -3.23 -30.02 -14.10
C GLU A 500 -2.08 -30.52 -14.97
N ASP A 501 -1.73 -29.76 -16.02
CA ASP A 501 -0.58 -30.07 -16.88
C ASP A 501 0.71 -30.07 -16.05
N GLY A 502 0.92 -29.06 -15.19
CA GLY A 502 2.07 -28.99 -14.28
C GLY A 502 2.10 -30.10 -13.24
N PHE A 503 0.94 -30.53 -12.73
CA PHE A 503 0.84 -31.64 -11.79
C PHE A 503 1.26 -32.98 -12.43
N GLU A 504 0.82 -33.26 -13.67
CA GLU A 504 1.22 -34.48 -14.40
C GLU A 504 2.74 -34.44 -14.71
N VAL A 505 3.28 -33.29 -15.12
CA VAL A 505 4.74 -33.13 -15.30
C VAL A 505 5.51 -33.41 -14.01
N LEU A 506 5.04 -32.91 -12.88
CA LEU A 506 5.67 -33.17 -11.58
C LEU A 506 5.54 -34.64 -11.14
N LYS A 507 4.42 -35.30 -11.46
CA LYS A 507 4.21 -36.69 -11.17
C LYS A 507 5.13 -37.60 -12.00
N GLU A 508 5.39 -37.22 -13.26
CA GLU A 508 6.40 -37.87 -14.11
C GLU A 508 7.82 -37.63 -13.61
N ALA A 509 8.08 -36.40 -13.13
CA ALA A 509 9.39 -36.01 -12.61
C ALA A 509 9.70 -36.69 -11.25
N PHE A 510 8.70 -37.00 -10.45
CA PHE A 510 8.83 -37.61 -9.11
C PHE A 510 7.99 -38.87 -8.93
N PRO A 511 8.22 -39.92 -9.75
CA PRO A 511 7.42 -41.15 -9.68
C PRO A 511 7.61 -41.93 -8.36
N GLU A 512 8.70 -41.67 -7.66
CA GLU A 512 9.06 -42.27 -6.37
C GLU A 512 8.29 -41.69 -5.16
N PHE A 513 7.67 -40.49 -5.31
CA PHE A 513 6.99 -39.81 -4.23
C PHE A 513 5.47 -39.67 -4.46
N ARG A 514 4.75 -39.51 -3.37
CA ARG A 514 3.30 -39.24 -3.42
C ARG A 514 3.04 -37.74 -3.42
N LEU A 515 2.21 -37.33 -4.35
CA LEU A 515 1.82 -35.91 -4.50
C LEU A 515 0.37 -35.71 -4.09
N SER A 516 0.10 -34.61 -3.40
CA SER A 516 -1.25 -34.08 -3.17
C SER A 516 -1.44 -32.82 -4.02
N LYS A 517 -2.67 -32.54 -4.43
CA LYS A 517 -3.04 -31.37 -5.24
C LYS A 517 -4.13 -30.57 -4.54
N VAL A 518 -3.92 -29.23 -4.40
CA VAL A 518 -4.91 -28.33 -3.78
C VAL A 518 -5.08 -27.05 -4.61
N HIS A 519 -6.31 -26.72 -4.95
CA HIS A 519 -6.64 -25.50 -5.68
C HIS A 519 -8.01 -24.92 -5.27
N GLY A 520 -8.30 -23.66 -5.67
CA GLY A 520 -9.47 -22.90 -5.21
C GLY A 520 -10.83 -23.52 -5.55
N ARG A 521 -10.91 -24.32 -6.62
CA ARG A 521 -12.18 -24.94 -7.09
C ARG A 521 -12.50 -26.28 -6.45
N MET A 522 -11.59 -26.86 -5.67
CA MET A 522 -11.90 -28.10 -4.96
C MET A 522 -13.03 -27.83 -3.97
N LYS A 523 -13.92 -28.83 -3.81
CA LYS A 523 -14.91 -28.77 -2.73
C LYS A 523 -14.19 -28.70 -1.39
N PRO A 524 -14.72 -27.95 -0.40
CA PRO A 524 -14.07 -27.80 0.89
C PRO A 524 -13.61 -29.12 1.51
N LYS A 525 -14.42 -30.15 1.42
CA LYS A 525 -14.12 -31.50 1.94
C LYS A 525 -12.91 -32.15 1.26
N ASP A 526 -12.88 -32.13 -0.09
CA ASP A 526 -11.78 -32.72 -0.86
C ASP A 526 -10.46 -31.99 -0.61
N LYS A 527 -10.55 -30.69 -0.48
CA LYS A 527 -9.41 -29.83 -0.13
C LYS A 527 -8.85 -30.17 1.26
N GLU A 528 -9.75 -30.39 2.22
CA GLU A 528 -9.37 -30.73 3.58
C GLU A 528 -8.74 -32.14 3.63
N GLU A 529 -9.28 -33.09 2.92
CA GLU A 529 -8.74 -34.47 2.83
C GLU A 529 -7.32 -34.46 2.26
N GLU A 530 -7.06 -33.76 1.15
CA GLU A 530 -5.72 -33.65 0.57
C GLU A 530 -4.73 -32.92 1.50
N MET A 531 -5.17 -31.86 2.18
CA MET A 531 -4.36 -31.18 3.18
C MET A 531 -4.02 -32.09 4.37
N GLN A 532 -4.98 -32.86 4.86
CA GLN A 532 -4.77 -33.82 5.97
C GLN A 532 -3.78 -34.91 5.60
N ARG A 533 -3.82 -35.43 4.37
CA ARG A 533 -2.84 -36.40 3.85
C ARG A 533 -1.41 -35.82 3.89
N PHE A 534 -1.27 -34.55 3.50
CA PHE A 534 0.00 -33.88 3.56
C PHE A 534 0.46 -33.61 4.99
N VAL A 535 -0.41 -33.17 5.88
CA VAL A 535 -0.10 -32.95 7.29
C VAL A 535 0.37 -34.23 7.99
N LYS A 536 -0.28 -35.38 7.68
CA LYS A 536 0.10 -36.70 8.22
C LYS A 536 1.38 -37.30 7.59
N GLY A 537 1.97 -36.65 6.58
CA GLY A 537 3.14 -37.15 5.87
C GLY A 537 2.86 -38.28 4.89
N GLU A 538 1.58 -38.58 4.58
CA GLU A 538 1.19 -39.56 3.59
C GLU A 538 1.61 -39.18 2.18
N THR A 539 1.74 -37.86 1.92
CA THR A 539 2.25 -37.28 0.71
C THR A 539 3.44 -36.36 1.01
N GLN A 540 4.47 -36.40 0.18
CA GLN A 540 5.73 -35.68 0.36
C GLN A 540 5.74 -34.32 -0.33
N ILE A 541 4.98 -34.20 -1.42
CA ILE A 541 4.89 -32.96 -2.22
C ILE A 541 3.44 -32.50 -2.26
N LEU A 542 3.21 -31.25 -1.88
CA LEU A 542 1.93 -30.58 -2.07
C LEU A 542 2.02 -29.58 -3.20
N VAL A 543 1.28 -29.83 -4.27
CA VAL A 543 1.17 -28.93 -5.43
C VAL A 543 -0.08 -28.08 -5.29
N ALA A 544 0.06 -26.75 -5.39
CA ALA A 544 -1.09 -25.90 -5.21
C ALA A 544 -1.00 -24.60 -6.02
N THR A 545 -2.14 -23.92 -6.13
CA THR A 545 -2.21 -22.51 -6.49
C THR A 545 -2.08 -21.62 -5.24
N THR A 546 -2.24 -20.31 -5.37
CA THR A 546 -2.16 -19.31 -4.27
C THR A 546 -3.07 -19.62 -3.06
N VAL A 547 -3.95 -20.58 -3.15
CA VAL A 547 -4.89 -21.00 -2.08
C VAL A 547 -4.18 -21.50 -0.80
N ILE A 548 -2.86 -21.81 -0.86
CA ILE A 548 -2.05 -22.13 0.35
C ILE A 548 -1.89 -20.91 1.28
N GLU A 549 -2.32 -19.73 0.88
CA GLU A 549 -2.33 -18.54 1.76
C GLU A 549 -3.08 -18.80 3.07
N VAL A 550 -3.94 -19.83 3.14
CA VAL A 550 -4.77 -20.16 4.30
C VAL A 550 -4.07 -21.15 5.23
N GLY A 551 -3.32 -20.64 6.15
CA GLY A 551 -3.19 -21.00 7.55
C GLY A 551 -2.69 -22.39 8.00
N VAL A 552 -2.55 -23.42 7.17
CA VAL A 552 -2.18 -24.74 7.67
C VAL A 552 -0.70 -24.81 8.09
N ASN A 553 -0.48 -25.20 9.34
CA ASN A 553 0.87 -25.38 9.88
C ASN A 553 1.36 -26.81 9.65
N VAL A 554 2.38 -27.00 8.82
CA VAL A 554 3.06 -28.27 8.62
C VAL A 554 4.52 -28.12 9.01
N PRO A 555 4.93 -28.43 10.24
CA PRO A 555 6.29 -28.22 10.75
C PRO A 555 7.37 -28.92 9.91
N ASN A 556 7.05 -30.07 9.31
CA ASN A 556 7.96 -30.86 8.49
C ASN A 556 8.13 -30.30 7.06
N ALA A 557 7.26 -29.40 6.60
CA ALA A 557 7.38 -28.78 5.29
C ALA A 557 8.42 -27.67 5.34
N SER A 558 9.64 -27.97 4.90
CA SER A 558 10.80 -27.07 4.99
C SER A 558 11.22 -26.46 3.64
N VAL A 559 10.61 -26.88 2.52
CA VAL A 559 10.92 -26.38 1.19
C VAL A 559 9.68 -25.79 0.53
N MET A 560 9.80 -24.56 0.05
CA MET A 560 8.81 -23.85 -0.75
C MET A 560 9.39 -23.57 -2.12
N VAL A 561 8.77 -24.06 -3.17
CA VAL A 561 9.13 -23.74 -4.55
C VAL A 561 8.00 -22.94 -5.16
N ILE A 562 8.30 -21.75 -5.65
CA ILE A 562 7.34 -20.86 -6.30
C ILE A 562 7.70 -20.75 -7.77
N LEU A 563 6.88 -21.39 -8.62
CA LEU A 563 7.05 -21.39 -10.07
C LEU A 563 6.52 -20.07 -10.64
N GLU A 564 7.15 -19.58 -11.70
CA GLU A 564 6.82 -18.29 -12.31
C GLU A 564 6.70 -17.14 -11.28
N ALA A 565 7.66 -17.04 -10.37
CA ALA A 565 7.64 -16.11 -9.26
C ALA A 565 7.51 -14.62 -9.67
N GLN A 566 7.84 -14.28 -10.93
CA GLN A 566 7.65 -12.94 -11.50
C GLN A 566 6.18 -12.50 -11.56
N ARG A 567 5.24 -13.44 -11.50
CA ARG A 567 3.79 -13.16 -11.55
C ARG A 567 3.18 -12.83 -10.18
N PHE A 568 3.94 -13.06 -9.11
CA PHE A 568 3.48 -12.79 -7.75
C PHE A 568 3.88 -11.40 -7.28
N GLY A 569 3.01 -10.76 -6.50
CA GLY A 569 3.35 -9.58 -5.72
C GLY A 569 4.30 -9.92 -4.56
N LEU A 570 5.08 -8.91 -4.08
CA LEU A 570 6.02 -9.11 -2.97
C LEU A 570 5.32 -9.59 -1.70
N ALA A 571 4.15 -9.06 -1.38
CA ALA A 571 3.36 -9.50 -0.22
C ALA A 571 2.97 -10.98 -0.31
N GLN A 572 2.56 -11.46 -1.50
CA GLN A 572 2.22 -12.87 -1.73
C GLN A 572 3.44 -13.77 -1.60
N LEU A 573 4.57 -13.39 -2.22
CA LEU A 573 5.83 -14.13 -2.09
C LEU A 573 6.27 -14.26 -0.63
N HIS A 574 6.14 -13.18 0.14
CA HIS A 574 6.47 -13.16 1.56
C HIS A 574 5.53 -14.07 2.38
N GLN A 575 4.22 -14.05 2.12
CA GLN A 575 3.26 -14.94 2.77
C GLN A 575 3.54 -16.41 2.46
N LEU A 576 3.81 -16.75 1.20
CA LEU A 576 4.19 -18.10 0.78
C LEU A 576 5.47 -18.56 1.46
N ARG A 577 6.52 -17.72 1.49
CA ARG A 577 7.75 -17.99 2.21
C ARG A 577 7.51 -18.28 3.70
N GLY A 578 6.60 -17.55 4.33
CA GLY A 578 6.21 -17.72 5.72
C GLY A 578 5.52 -19.05 6.05
N ARG A 579 5.14 -19.84 5.04
CA ARG A 579 4.56 -21.20 5.23
C ARG A 579 5.61 -22.25 5.59
N VAL A 580 6.85 -22.00 5.29
CA VAL A 580 8.00 -22.83 5.72
C VAL A 580 8.80 -22.12 6.83
N GLY A 581 9.76 -22.78 7.43
CA GLY A 581 10.56 -22.23 8.53
C GLY A 581 9.85 -22.23 9.88
N ARG A 582 8.92 -23.13 10.11
CA ARG A 582 8.20 -23.31 11.38
C ARG A 582 8.78 -24.43 12.26
N GLY A 583 9.65 -25.29 11.70
CA GLY A 583 10.41 -26.30 12.40
C GLY A 583 11.78 -25.79 12.87
N ALA A 584 12.54 -26.66 13.56
CA ALA A 584 13.91 -26.40 14.01
C ALA A 584 14.95 -26.47 12.88
N ASP A 585 14.58 -27.08 11.74
CA ASP A 585 15.47 -27.29 10.60
C ASP A 585 15.58 -26.08 9.68
N GLN A 586 16.69 -26.02 8.93
CA GLN A 586 16.86 -25.01 7.91
C GLN A 586 15.80 -25.17 6.82
N SER A 587 15.09 -24.10 6.51
CA SER A 587 14.07 -24.06 5.47
C SER A 587 14.50 -23.23 4.27
N PHE A 588 13.97 -23.59 3.11
CA PHE A 588 14.35 -23.01 1.83
C PHE A 588 13.11 -22.48 1.10
N CYS A 589 13.25 -21.33 0.46
CA CYS A 589 12.27 -20.78 -0.47
C CYS A 589 12.96 -20.54 -1.82
N ILE A 590 12.50 -21.21 -2.87
CA ILE A 590 13.10 -21.18 -4.20
C ILE A 590 12.14 -20.46 -5.14
N LEU A 591 12.59 -19.31 -5.67
CA LEU A 591 11.85 -18.50 -6.62
C LEU A 591 12.30 -18.87 -8.04
N VAL A 592 11.40 -19.46 -8.83
CA VAL A 592 11.71 -19.87 -10.20
C VAL A 592 11.15 -18.86 -11.19
N THR A 593 11.97 -18.36 -12.10
CA THR A 593 11.58 -17.38 -13.11
C THR A 593 12.18 -17.68 -14.48
N PRO A 594 11.61 -17.15 -15.57
CA PRO A 594 12.28 -17.15 -16.87
C PRO A 594 13.52 -16.27 -16.85
N TYR A 595 14.43 -16.50 -17.79
CA TYR A 595 15.70 -15.76 -17.89
C TYR A 595 15.52 -14.27 -18.15
N LYS A 596 14.51 -13.89 -18.97
CA LYS A 596 14.23 -12.48 -19.29
C LYS A 596 13.24 -11.90 -18.29
N LEU A 597 13.72 -10.98 -17.47
CA LEU A 597 12.92 -10.24 -16.51
C LEU A 597 12.97 -8.74 -16.79
N SER A 598 11.89 -8.02 -16.52
CA SER A 598 11.90 -6.57 -16.44
C SER A 598 12.78 -6.11 -15.26
N GLU A 599 13.30 -4.89 -15.31
CA GLU A 599 14.10 -4.31 -14.23
C GLU A 599 13.34 -4.28 -12.90
N GLU A 600 12.06 -3.93 -12.95
CA GLU A 600 11.19 -3.91 -11.77
C GLU A 600 11.00 -5.30 -11.16
N THR A 601 10.74 -6.30 -12.00
CA THR A 601 10.60 -7.69 -11.54
C THR A 601 11.89 -8.20 -10.93
N ARG A 602 13.04 -7.88 -11.53
CA ARG A 602 14.34 -8.26 -10.97
C ARG A 602 14.53 -7.66 -9.58
N LYS A 603 14.25 -6.37 -9.40
CA LYS A 603 14.29 -5.72 -8.08
C LYS A 603 13.40 -6.41 -7.05
N ARG A 604 12.18 -6.84 -7.44
CA ARG A 604 11.29 -7.60 -6.54
C ARG A 604 11.90 -8.94 -6.10
N ILE A 605 12.46 -9.69 -7.03
CA ILE A 605 13.10 -10.99 -6.72
C ILE A 605 14.35 -10.79 -5.84
N ASP A 606 15.19 -9.80 -6.16
CA ASP A 606 16.39 -9.47 -5.38
C ASP A 606 16.04 -9.13 -3.93
N ILE A 607 15.03 -8.26 -3.70
CA ILE A 607 14.55 -7.91 -2.36
C ILE A 607 14.11 -9.14 -1.57
N MET A 608 13.41 -10.08 -2.20
CA MET A 608 12.98 -11.32 -1.55
C MET A 608 14.15 -12.22 -1.14
N CYS A 609 15.26 -12.19 -1.91
CA CYS A 609 16.47 -12.94 -1.60
C CYS A 609 17.31 -12.25 -0.52
N ASP A 610 17.35 -10.92 -0.51
CA ASP A 610 18.23 -10.12 0.37
C ASP A 610 17.72 -10.01 1.81
N THR A 611 16.40 -10.08 2.04
CA THR A 611 15.85 -9.89 3.37
C THR A 611 14.74 -10.86 3.73
N ASN A 612 14.72 -11.25 5.02
CA ASN A 612 13.60 -11.98 5.62
C ASN A 612 12.62 -11.06 6.37
N ASP A 613 12.97 -9.78 6.53
CA ASP A 613 12.14 -8.80 7.24
C ASP A 613 10.93 -8.40 6.40
N GLY A 614 9.73 -8.83 6.85
CA GLY A 614 8.48 -8.55 6.15
C GLY A 614 8.12 -7.07 6.09
N PHE A 615 8.54 -6.25 7.06
CA PHE A 615 8.30 -4.80 7.02
C PHE A 615 9.13 -4.13 5.91
N ARG A 616 10.40 -4.53 5.77
CA ARG A 616 11.26 -4.06 4.67
C ARG A 616 10.70 -4.47 3.30
N ILE A 617 10.19 -5.69 3.19
CA ILE A 617 9.54 -6.19 1.96
C ILE A 617 8.28 -5.37 1.66
N ALA A 618 7.44 -5.12 2.65
CA ALA A 618 6.21 -4.33 2.48
C ALA A 618 6.50 -2.87 2.10
N GLU A 619 7.53 -2.24 2.69
CA GLU A 619 7.97 -0.90 2.29
C GLU A 619 8.50 -0.86 0.85
N ALA A 620 9.22 -1.89 0.44
CA ALA A 620 9.71 -2.01 -0.93
C ALA A 620 8.57 -2.26 -1.92
N ASP A 621 7.58 -3.10 -1.58
CA ASP A 621 6.38 -3.32 -2.39
C ASP A 621 5.61 -2.01 -2.61
N LEU A 622 5.42 -1.23 -1.54
CA LEU A 622 4.76 0.07 -1.60
C LEU A 622 5.51 1.06 -2.52
N LYS A 623 6.86 1.08 -2.44
CA LYS A 623 7.69 1.95 -3.29
C LYS A 623 7.69 1.54 -4.77
N LEU A 624 7.64 0.24 -5.06
CA LEU A 624 7.67 -0.28 -6.43
C LEU A 624 6.33 -0.13 -7.16
N ARG A 625 5.21 -0.27 -6.45
CA ARG A 625 3.86 -0.12 -7.06
C ARG A 625 3.57 1.30 -7.53
N GLY A 626 4.17 2.31 -6.94
CA GLY A 626 3.89 3.72 -7.26
C GLY A 626 2.52 4.21 -6.77
N PRO A 627 2.19 5.49 -6.98
CA PRO A 627 0.97 6.10 -6.45
C PRO A 627 -0.34 5.65 -7.12
N GLY A 628 -0.28 5.02 -8.31
CA GLY A 628 -1.47 4.60 -9.07
C GLY A 628 -2.07 3.26 -8.66
N ASP A 629 -1.26 2.34 -8.12
CA ASP A 629 -1.68 0.96 -7.82
C ASP A 629 -2.17 0.74 -6.38
N LEU A 630 -2.32 1.80 -5.59
CA LEU A 630 -3.04 1.74 -4.31
C LEU A 630 -4.53 1.38 -4.50
N GLU A 631 -5.04 1.42 -5.74
CA GLU A 631 -6.37 0.93 -6.10
C GLU A 631 -6.57 -0.58 -5.80
N GLY A 632 -5.51 -1.39 -5.77
CA GLY A 632 -5.55 -2.79 -5.31
C GLY A 632 -5.89 -2.95 -3.82
N THR A 633 -5.82 -1.87 -3.03
CA THR A 633 -6.31 -1.80 -1.64
C THR A 633 -7.79 -1.45 -1.53
N GLN A 634 -8.57 -1.54 -2.61
CA GLN A 634 -10.04 -1.42 -2.60
C GLN A 634 -10.73 -2.41 -1.64
N GLN A 635 -10.01 -3.38 -1.09
CA GLN A 635 -10.52 -4.23 0.00
C GLN A 635 -10.85 -3.46 1.28
N SER A 636 -10.30 -2.26 1.48
CA SER A 636 -10.67 -1.35 2.57
C SER A 636 -11.68 -0.27 2.16
N GLY A 637 -12.12 -0.25 0.90
CA GLY A 637 -13.16 0.69 0.43
C GLY A 637 -12.71 2.13 0.22
N MET A 638 -11.39 2.41 0.16
CA MET A 638 -10.87 3.76 0.06
C MET A 638 -9.75 3.92 -0.96
N ALA A 639 -10.02 4.76 -1.95
CA ALA A 639 -8.98 5.46 -2.69
C ALA A 639 -8.65 6.76 -1.91
N PHE A 640 -7.42 6.91 -1.45
CA PHE A 640 -6.92 8.22 -1.05
C PHE A 640 -6.67 9.02 -2.32
N ASP A 641 -7.54 9.96 -2.63
CA ASP A 641 -7.32 10.92 -3.71
C ASP A 641 -6.31 11.97 -3.25
N LEU A 642 -5.02 11.55 -3.16
CA LEU A 642 -3.91 12.41 -2.79
C LEU A 642 -3.49 13.21 -4.02
N LYS A 643 -3.46 14.53 -3.89
CA LYS A 643 -3.15 15.44 -4.99
C LYS A 643 -1.64 15.66 -5.19
N ILE A 644 -0.87 15.65 -4.10
CA ILE A 644 0.58 15.94 -4.14
C ILE A 644 1.42 15.01 -3.27
N ALA A 645 0.88 14.52 -2.16
CA ALA A 645 1.59 13.59 -1.28
C ALA A 645 1.57 12.18 -1.84
N ASP A 646 2.61 11.42 -1.49
CA ASP A 646 2.75 10.00 -1.83
C ASP A 646 3.08 9.22 -0.54
N ILE A 647 2.13 8.48 -0.01
CA ILE A 647 2.30 7.76 1.27
C ILE A 647 3.51 6.81 1.22
N ALA A 648 3.82 6.26 0.04
CA ALA A 648 4.95 5.35 -0.14
C ALA A 648 6.31 6.04 0.01
N ARG A 649 6.39 7.31 -0.37
CA ARG A 649 7.65 8.10 -0.39
C ARG A 649 7.72 9.10 0.75
N ASP A 650 6.59 9.62 1.20
CA ASP A 650 6.51 10.73 2.14
C ASP A 650 6.29 10.25 3.59
N GLY A 651 6.74 9.04 3.94
CA GLY A 651 6.51 8.41 5.24
C GLY A 651 6.96 9.25 6.44
N GLN A 652 8.07 9.98 6.31
CA GLN A 652 8.54 10.91 7.36
C GLN A 652 7.58 12.08 7.55
N ILE A 653 7.00 12.59 6.45
CA ILE A 653 6.02 13.69 6.51
C ILE A 653 4.71 13.18 7.13
N VAL A 654 4.27 11.95 6.83
CA VAL A 654 3.10 11.32 7.47
C VAL A 654 3.29 11.25 8.97
N GLN A 655 4.46 10.77 9.45
CA GLN A 655 4.74 10.67 10.87
C GLN A 655 4.74 12.05 11.54
N LEU A 656 5.44 13.01 10.95
CA LEU A 656 5.49 14.38 11.44
C LEU A 656 4.08 15.01 11.52
N ALA A 657 3.29 14.86 10.47
CA ALA A 657 1.92 15.36 10.40
C ALA A 657 1.03 14.73 11.48
N ARG A 658 1.19 13.42 11.74
CA ARG A 658 0.47 12.71 12.81
C ARG A 658 0.86 13.20 14.20
N ASP A 659 2.17 13.37 14.44
CA ASP A 659 2.67 13.81 15.75
C ASP A 659 2.14 15.22 16.09
N GLU A 660 2.13 16.15 15.12
CA GLU A 660 1.56 17.48 15.31
C GLU A 660 0.03 17.44 15.49
N ALA A 661 -0.68 16.63 14.70
CA ALA A 661 -2.11 16.46 14.82
C ALA A 661 -2.50 15.84 16.19
N GLN A 662 -1.70 14.87 16.70
CA GLN A 662 -1.92 14.26 18.00
C GLN A 662 -1.80 15.28 19.15
N LYS A 663 -0.77 16.14 19.12
CA LYS A 663 -0.61 17.22 20.12
C LYS A 663 -1.85 18.11 20.19
N ILE A 664 -2.46 18.42 19.04
CA ILE A 664 -3.66 19.26 18.98
C ILE A 664 -4.87 18.54 19.56
N ILE A 665 -5.07 17.27 19.22
CA ILE A 665 -6.18 16.48 19.77
C ILE A 665 -6.03 16.27 21.29
N ASP A 666 -4.80 16.12 21.78
CA ASP A 666 -4.53 15.98 23.22
C ASP A 666 -4.81 17.30 23.99
N ASP A 667 -4.49 18.45 23.38
CA ASP A 667 -4.72 19.79 23.98
C ASP A 667 -6.18 20.25 23.82
N ASP A 668 -6.87 19.91 22.71
CA ASP A 668 -8.26 20.27 22.43
C ASP A 668 -9.10 19.06 21.97
N PRO A 669 -9.35 18.09 22.84
CA PRO A 669 -10.10 16.89 22.47
C PRO A 669 -11.56 17.15 22.10
N GLU A 670 -12.11 18.31 22.44
CA GLU A 670 -13.48 18.73 22.09
C GLU A 670 -13.56 19.53 20.78
N CYS A 671 -12.42 19.91 20.21
CA CYS A 671 -12.32 20.72 18.99
C CYS A 671 -13.05 22.06 19.11
N LYS A 672 -12.94 22.71 20.28
CA LYS A 672 -13.65 23.96 20.64
C LYS A 672 -12.71 25.11 20.94
N SER A 673 -11.43 24.87 21.15
CA SER A 673 -10.47 25.89 21.52
C SER A 673 -10.31 26.93 20.40
N GLU A 674 -10.36 28.22 20.78
CA GLU A 674 -10.11 29.34 19.88
C GLU A 674 -8.70 29.31 19.28
N LYS A 675 -7.72 28.81 20.03
CA LYS A 675 -6.33 28.61 19.58
C LYS A 675 -6.25 27.81 18.26
N TYR A 676 -7.15 26.85 18.09
CA TYR A 676 -7.19 25.95 16.93
C TYR A 676 -8.35 26.23 15.97
N ALA A 677 -9.05 27.35 16.14
CA ALA A 677 -10.24 27.70 15.34
C ALA A 677 -10.00 27.65 13.83
N LEU A 678 -8.82 28.10 13.37
CA LEU A 678 -8.39 28.06 11.96
C LEU A 678 -8.37 26.61 11.43
N LEU A 679 -7.80 25.68 12.19
CA LEU A 679 -7.68 24.27 11.81
C LEU A 679 -9.07 23.63 11.75
N TRP A 680 -9.91 23.85 12.75
CA TRP A 680 -11.26 23.29 12.79
C TRP A 680 -12.16 23.87 11.69
N PHE A 681 -11.97 25.13 11.35
CA PHE A 681 -12.65 25.76 10.22
C PHE A 681 -12.25 25.12 8.89
N ARG A 682 -10.96 24.98 8.64
CA ARG A 682 -10.45 24.34 7.41
C ARG A 682 -10.87 22.86 7.31
N LEU A 683 -10.79 22.14 8.40
CA LEU A 683 -11.24 20.73 8.45
C LEU A 683 -12.72 20.58 8.10
N ARG A 684 -13.59 21.52 8.56
CA ARG A 684 -15.00 21.55 8.19
C ARG A 684 -15.24 21.86 6.72
N GLN A 685 -14.41 22.73 6.11
CA GLN A 685 -14.48 22.99 4.67
C GLN A 685 -14.15 21.74 3.85
N LEU A 686 -13.06 21.06 4.17
CA LEU A 686 -12.62 19.84 3.48
C LEU A 686 -13.67 18.71 3.55
N ARG A 687 -14.45 18.64 4.63
CA ARG A 687 -15.54 17.64 4.77
C ARG A 687 -16.74 17.90 3.86
N LYS A 688 -17.01 19.13 3.49
CA LYS A 688 -18.11 19.48 2.58
C LYS A 688 -17.83 19.11 1.12
N THR A 689 -16.58 18.91 0.76
CA THR A 689 -16.11 18.59 -0.59
C THR A 689 -15.96 17.08 -0.87
N ASN A 690 -16.80 16.23 -0.29
CA ASN A 690 -16.99 14.80 -0.61
C ASN A 690 -15.94 13.78 -0.16
N ILE A 691 -15.06 14.07 0.76
CA ILE A 691 -14.24 12.99 1.32
C ILE A 691 -14.87 12.50 2.62
N ASN A 692 -15.64 11.42 2.55
CA ASN A 692 -16.25 10.79 3.74
C ASN A 692 -15.21 9.95 4.48
N TRP A 693 -14.22 10.62 5.08
CA TRP A 693 -13.15 10.00 5.89
C TRP A 693 -13.68 9.24 7.11
N ALA A 694 -14.96 9.43 7.47
CA ALA A 694 -15.61 8.72 8.57
C ALA A 694 -16.05 7.29 8.21
N ALA A 695 -16.06 6.91 6.94
CA ALA A 695 -16.35 5.54 6.50
C ALA A 695 -15.14 4.60 6.56
N ILE A 696 -14.01 5.10 7.08
CA ILE A 696 -12.71 4.43 7.09
C ILE A 696 -12.53 3.46 8.26
N SER A 697 -13.31 3.61 9.30
CA SER A 697 -13.16 2.82 10.55
C SER A 697 -14.18 1.71 10.66
#